data_1ccefc7fcbce207144239168f582025d
#
_entry.id   1ccefc7fcbce207144239168f582025d
#
_cell.length_a   1.000
_cell.length_b   1.000
_cell.length_c   1.000
_cell.angle_alpha   90.00
_cell.angle_beta   90.00
_cell.angle_gamma   90.00
#
_symmetry.space_group_name_H-M   'P 1'
#
loop_
_entity.id
_entity.type
_entity.pdbx_description
1 polymer ?
#
loop_
_entity_poly.entity_id
_entity_poly.type
_entity_poly.pdbx_seq_one_letter_code
_entity_poly.pdbx_strand_id
1 'polypeptide(L)'
;MRNIFFLTLVVLFNFSCTDMTQKNNALLSPFNTPHEAAPFDRIKTEDFEPAIAEAITLHQAEIDAIVAQDEAPTFANTIEAMELSGSKLGRITSIFFNLLSANGDDEMIAASERISPLLTEHSNNINLNEALFKRVKTVYEQRDTLPLSAEEKRLLEETYNGMARSGANLEGEAREKYRELSSELSRLCLKFESNLLKATNAFEMILTDSADVAGLPQSALDAAAMRAKEKGHEGAYLFDLSYPSMSAFLKYAERRDLRKKIYTAYNTRCVSGEYDNRDIVARIAELRYETARLLGYENFAEYVLEHRMAQNSTRVYDLLNQLLHAYKPVAVEEVKQLQAFAEKVEEHPVELMPWDYSYYSTRQKDALYELNDEMLKPYFELEQVKKGVFGLATHLYGLTFKKTTDIPVYHKEVETFEVYDADSSYLGLLYTDFYPRSTKQGGAWMTSFKDQWIDADGTNSRPHISLVMNFTRPTESAPALLTYDEVETFLHEFGHALHGLMANSKYESLSGTNVYRDFVELPSQLMENWLPEQDFLATFARHYVTGEILPDSLVTKIRNAQRYHAAYYCVRQLTYGILDMAWHTSEGKVDDIAAFEQQAIASTQLLPALDGALFSCQFSHIFGGGYAAGYYGYKWAEVLDADAFSLFKEKGIFDKETATSFRKNILEKGDTEDPMSLYIRFRGREPRIDALMERDGIR
;
A
#
# COMPACT_ATOMS: atom_id res chain seq x y z
N MET A 1 57.63 24.82 61.51
CA MET A 1 56.52 25.69 61.01
C MET A 1 56.61 25.64 59.51
N ARG A 2 55.79 24.82 58.91
CA ARG A 2 55.75 24.62 57.43
C ARG A 2 54.32 24.76 56.96
N ASN A 3 54.03 25.81 56.20
CA ASN A 3 52.73 26.09 55.61
C ASN A 3 52.51 25.13 54.43
N ILE A 4 51.40 24.41 54.47
CA ILE A 4 50.91 23.57 53.34
C ILE A 4 49.76 24.37 52.72
N PHE A 5 49.98 24.81 51.45
CA PHE A 5 48.94 25.40 50.60
C PHE A 5 48.12 24.26 49.99
N PHE A 6 46.83 24.20 50.28
CA PHE A 6 45.84 23.35 49.53
C PHE A 6 45.42 24.13 48.28
N LEU A 7 45.74 23.57 47.13
CA LEU A 7 45.23 24.06 45.83
C LEU A 7 43.94 23.30 45.53
N THR A 8 42.81 24.00 45.65
CA THR A 8 41.49 23.43 45.28
C THR A 8 41.31 23.58 43.80
N LEU A 9 41.38 22.44 43.04
CA LEU A 9 41.11 22.38 41.63
C LEU A 9 39.58 22.40 41.40
N VAL A 10 39.01 23.50 40.96
CA VAL A 10 37.63 23.60 40.51
C VAL A 10 37.53 23.03 39.10
N VAL A 11 37.06 21.78 38.98
CA VAL A 11 36.69 21.21 37.69
C VAL A 11 35.31 21.74 37.31
N LEU A 12 35.29 22.70 36.41
CA LEU A 12 34.06 23.14 35.74
C LEU A 12 33.57 22.02 34.80
N PHE A 13 32.58 21.27 35.21
CA PHE A 13 31.79 20.43 34.33
C PHE A 13 30.97 21.33 33.39
N ASN A 14 31.38 21.44 32.15
CA ASN A 14 30.50 21.91 31.09
C ASN A 14 29.43 20.80 30.84
N PHE A 15 28.35 20.90 31.55
CA PHE A 15 27.12 20.14 31.16
C PHE A 15 26.64 20.75 29.83
N SER A 16 26.83 20.00 28.77
CA SER A 16 26.32 20.30 27.44
C SER A 16 24.79 20.33 27.47
N CYS A 17 24.17 21.35 26.90
CA CYS A 17 22.72 21.48 26.76
C CYS A 17 22.05 20.38 25.94
N THR A 18 22.79 19.45 25.36
CA THR A 18 22.29 18.29 24.61
C THR A 18 21.60 17.24 25.49
N ASP A 19 21.91 17.18 26.79
CA ASP A 19 21.40 16.13 27.68
C ASP A 19 19.99 16.41 28.25
N MET A 20 19.46 17.64 28.11
CA MET A 20 18.12 17.98 28.61
C MET A 20 16.99 17.78 27.59
N THR A 21 17.30 17.82 26.31
CA THR A 21 16.32 17.54 25.24
C THR A 21 16.04 16.05 25.07
N GLN A 22 17.04 15.19 25.30
CA GLN A 22 16.86 13.73 25.26
C GLN A 22 15.95 13.21 26.37
N LYS A 23 15.95 13.82 27.56
CA LYS A 23 15.12 13.37 28.70
C LYS A 23 13.60 13.57 28.51
N ASN A 24 13.16 14.30 27.50
CA ASN A 24 11.74 14.62 27.27
C ASN A 24 11.18 14.09 25.93
N ASN A 25 11.96 13.30 25.15
CA ASN A 25 11.46 12.76 23.88
C ASN A 25 10.41 11.68 24.12
N ALA A 26 9.18 11.93 23.66
CA ALA A 26 8.04 11.05 23.87
C ALA A 26 8.22 9.67 23.22
N LEU A 27 9.01 9.59 22.13
CA LEU A 27 9.29 8.34 21.39
C LEU A 27 10.20 7.38 22.15
N LEU A 28 11.02 7.88 23.07
CA LEU A 28 11.99 7.08 23.83
C LEU A 28 11.42 6.53 25.15
N SER A 29 10.25 7.03 25.57
CA SER A 29 9.57 6.64 26.79
C SER A 29 8.45 5.63 26.53
N PRO A 30 8.04 4.82 27.53
CA PRO A 30 6.82 4.02 27.41
C PRO A 30 5.61 4.92 27.10
N PHE A 31 4.77 4.49 26.16
CA PHE A 31 3.58 5.25 25.81
C PHE A 31 2.50 5.05 26.85
N ASN A 32 2.34 6.03 27.75
CA ASN A 32 1.31 6.03 28.81
C ASN A 32 -0.04 6.54 28.25
N THR A 33 -0.47 6.00 27.12
CA THR A 33 -1.73 6.26 26.44
C THR A 33 -2.59 4.99 26.50
N PRO A 34 -3.91 5.08 26.30
CA PRO A 34 -4.73 3.87 26.22
C PRO A 34 -4.18 2.92 25.14
N HIS A 35 -4.13 1.63 25.44
CA HIS A 35 -3.56 0.57 24.59
C HIS A 35 -2.10 0.80 24.15
N GLU A 36 -1.35 1.68 24.82
CA GLU A 36 0.00 2.08 24.42
C GLU A 36 0.06 2.68 22.98
N ALA A 37 -1.00 3.34 22.54
CA ALA A 37 -1.07 4.02 21.26
C ALA A 37 0.00 5.12 21.17
N ALA A 38 0.49 5.39 19.96
CA ALA A 38 1.47 6.44 19.75
C ALA A 38 0.94 7.81 20.24
N PRO A 39 1.70 8.55 21.06
CA PRO A 39 1.26 9.83 21.63
C PRO A 39 1.41 10.96 20.61
N PHE A 40 0.65 10.91 19.52
CA PHE A 40 0.74 11.84 18.40
C PHE A 40 0.60 13.31 18.78
N ASP A 41 -0.10 13.59 19.86
CA ASP A 41 -0.26 14.94 20.45
C ASP A 41 1.03 15.52 21.05
N ARG A 42 2.04 14.67 21.28
CA ARG A 42 3.31 15.04 21.93
C ARG A 42 4.54 14.79 21.04
N ILE A 43 4.37 14.16 19.87
CA ILE A 43 5.45 13.84 18.93
C ILE A 43 5.58 15.00 17.95
N LYS A 44 6.83 15.44 17.71
CA LYS A 44 7.18 16.43 16.71
C LYS A 44 8.18 15.84 15.71
N THR A 45 8.28 16.43 14.52
CA THR A 45 9.24 16.00 13.49
C THR A 45 10.68 16.00 14.00
N GLU A 46 11.07 17.01 14.79
CA GLU A 46 12.39 17.15 15.40
C GLU A 46 12.76 16.03 16.39
N ASP A 47 11.76 15.29 16.91
CA ASP A 47 11.98 14.22 17.89
C ASP A 47 12.49 12.92 17.25
N PHE A 48 12.22 12.70 15.95
CA PHE A 48 12.47 11.40 15.30
C PHE A 48 13.95 11.10 15.10
N GLU A 49 14.72 12.02 14.53
CA GLU A 49 16.14 11.76 14.23
C GLU A 49 16.95 11.38 15.48
N PRO A 50 16.89 12.14 16.61
CA PRO A 50 17.59 11.76 17.85
C PRO A 50 17.04 10.47 18.47
N ALA A 51 15.72 10.21 18.39
CA ALA A 51 15.13 8.98 18.90
C ALA A 51 15.57 7.75 18.12
N ILE A 52 15.63 7.84 16.78
CA ILE A 52 16.10 6.77 15.91
C ILE A 52 17.59 6.51 16.15
N ALA A 53 18.42 7.53 16.28
CA ALA A 53 19.86 7.37 16.55
C ALA A 53 20.10 6.65 17.89
N GLU A 54 19.35 6.99 18.94
CA GLU A 54 19.42 6.27 20.22
C GLU A 54 18.90 4.83 20.10
N ALA A 55 17.77 4.63 19.42
CA ALA A 55 17.19 3.30 19.23
C ALA A 55 18.11 2.37 18.41
N ILE A 56 18.81 2.90 17.39
CA ILE A 56 19.88 2.19 16.65
C ILE A 56 20.99 1.75 17.60
N THR A 57 21.43 2.65 18.50
CA THR A 57 22.48 2.32 19.46
C THR A 57 22.06 1.20 20.41
N LEU A 58 20.81 1.24 20.89
CA LEU A 58 20.24 0.20 21.76
C LEU A 58 20.14 -1.14 21.02
N HIS A 59 19.57 -1.14 19.81
CA HIS A 59 19.46 -2.36 19.01
C HIS A 59 20.84 -2.96 18.66
N GLN A 60 21.83 -2.14 18.35
CA GLN A 60 23.19 -2.63 18.11
C GLN A 60 23.75 -3.33 19.36
N ALA A 61 23.53 -2.78 20.55
CA ALA A 61 23.96 -3.40 21.79
C ALA A 61 23.26 -4.74 22.07
N GLU A 62 21.99 -4.88 21.70
CA GLU A 62 21.24 -6.16 21.79
C GLU A 62 21.84 -7.20 20.83
N ILE A 63 22.12 -6.82 19.59
CA ILE A 63 22.80 -7.70 18.61
C ILE A 63 24.20 -8.09 19.09
N ASP A 64 24.98 -7.16 19.59
CA ASP A 64 26.33 -7.41 20.12
C ASP A 64 26.27 -8.39 21.30
N ALA A 65 25.25 -8.32 22.16
CA ALA A 65 25.03 -9.27 23.25
C ALA A 65 24.70 -10.68 22.74
N ILE A 66 23.92 -10.81 21.64
CA ILE A 66 23.67 -12.12 20.99
C ILE A 66 24.97 -12.71 20.47
N VAL A 67 25.79 -11.89 19.80
CA VAL A 67 27.08 -12.32 19.21
C VAL A 67 28.09 -12.71 20.27
N ALA A 68 28.14 -12.00 21.39
CA ALA A 68 29.12 -12.17 22.46
C ALA A 68 28.87 -13.39 23.35
N GLN A 69 27.81 -14.15 23.17
CA GLN A 69 27.51 -15.34 23.99
C GLN A 69 28.50 -16.45 23.74
N ASP A 70 29.08 -17.00 24.80
CA ASP A 70 29.97 -18.18 24.77
C ASP A 70 29.20 -19.48 24.53
N GLU A 71 27.91 -19.50 24.77
CA GLU A 71 27.04 -20.65 24.61
C GLU A 71 26.84 -21.01 23.13
N ALA A 72 26.68 -22.30 22.85
CA ALA A 72 26.38 -22.77 21.51
C ALA A 72 25.07 -22.12 20.99
N PRO A 73 25.02 -21.77 19.70
CA PRO A 73 23.82 -21.21 19.10
C PRO A 73 22.63 -22.18 19.19
N THR A 74 21.51 -21.66 19.67
CA THR A 74 20.19 -22.35 19.72
C THR A 74 19.12 -21.48 19.11
N PHE A 75 17.95 -22.05 18.84
CA PHE A 75 16.81 -21.27 18.38
C PHE A 75 16.52 -20.10 19.35
N ALA A 76 16.42 -20.37 20.65
CA ALA A 76 16.07 -19.36 21.64
C ALA A 76 17.14 -18.26 21.81
N ASN A 77 18.45 -18.63 21.89
CA ASN A 77 19.50 -17.65 22.16
C ASN A 77 20.04 -16.95 20.91
N THR A 78 19.49 -17.25 19.74
CA THR A 78 19.94 -16.66 18.48
C THR A 78 18.75 -16.17 17.65
N ILE A 79 17.85 -17.05 17.21
CA ILE A 79 16.74 -16.69 16.32
C ILE A 79 15.66 -15.89 17.06
N GLU A 80 15.14 -16.45 18.16
CA GLU A 80 14.13 -15.77 18.97
C GLU A 80 14.69 -14.52 19.64
N ALA A 81 15.97 -14.53 20.05
CA ALA A 81 16.64 -13.33 20.58
C ALA A 81 16.77 -12.22 19.53
N MET A 82 17.02 -12.56 18.25
CA MET A 82 17.02 -11.58 17.15
C MET A 82 15.62 -11.02 16.90
N GLU A 83 14.59 -11.86 16.86
CA GLU A 83 13.20 -11.46 16.65
C GLU A 83 12.74 -10.45 17.72
N LEU A 84 13.13 -10.65 18.97
CA LEU A 84 12.78 -9.77 20.09
C LEU A 84 13.62 -8.49 20.16
N SER A 85 14.76 -8.45 19.45
CA SER A 85 15.65 -7.28 19.45
C SER A 85 15.11 -6.14 18.60
N GLY A 86 15.53 -4.91 18.91
CA GLY A 86 15.20 -3.73 18.08
C GLY A 86 13.73 -3.28 18.15
N SER A 87 12.91 -3.83 19.01
CA SER A 87 11.47 -3.49 19.10
C SER A 87 11.20 -1.99 19.26
N LYS A 88 12.05 -1.27 20.01
CA LYS A 88 11.96 0.19 20.13
C LYS A 88 12.23 0.88 18.80
N LEU A 89 13.26 0.46 18.07
CA LEU A 89 13.59 1.01 16.75
C LEU A 89 12.46 0.73 15.76
N GLY A 90 11.96 -0.49 15.71
CA GLY A 90 10.82 -0.88 14.87
C GLY A 90 9.60 -0.01 15.12
N ARG A 91 9.24 0.20 16.38
CA ARG A 91 8.10 1.06 16.75
C ARG A 91 8.27 2.52 16.32
N ILE A 92 9.45 3.12 16.53
CA ILE A 92 9.70 4.52 16.16
C ILE A 92 9.73 4.68 14.65
N THR A 93 10.37 3.77 13.91
CA THR A 93 10.43 3.82 12.45
C THR A 93 9.07 3.58 11.80
N SER A 94 8.27 2.66 12.34
CA SER A 94 6.89 2.44 11.90
C SER A 94 6.06 3.72 12.02
N ILE A 95 6.11 4.42 13.16
CA ILE A 95 5.43 5.71 13.33
C ILE A 95 5.94 6.75 12.33
N PHE A 96 7.27 6.87 12.17
CA PHE A 96 7.87 7.87 11.29
C PHE A 96 7.45 7.70 9.83
N PHE A 97 7.63 6.52 9.25
CA PHE A 97 7.34 6.29 7.84
C PHE A 97 5.84 6.31 7.52
N ASN A 98 5.00 5.87 8.45
CA ASN A 98 3.56 6.00 8.30
C ASN A 98 3.12 7.47 8.31
N LEU A 99 3.68 8.30 9.18
CA LEU A 99 3.42 9.74 9.18
C LEU A 99 4.00 10.42 7.94
N LEU A 100 5.19 10.03 7.48
CA LEU A 100 5.79 10.56 6.26
C LEU A 100 4.87 10.38 5.05
N SER A 101 4.21 9.24 4.94
CA SER A 101 3.28 8.97 3.83
C SER A 101 1.91 9.62 4.03
N ALA A 102 1.38 9.61 5.26
CA ALA A 102 0.03 10.07 5.54
C ALA A 102 -0.07 11.56 5.91
N ASN A 103 1.00 12.18 6.42
CA ASN A 103 1.01 13.58 6.88
C ASN A 103 2.39 14.25 6.77
N GLY A 104 3.19 13.88 5.75
CA GLY A 104 4.57 14.34 5.57
C GLY A 104 4.66 15.74 4.98
N ASP A 105 5.03 16.72 5.80
CA ASP A 105 5.39 18.05 5.36
C ASP A 105 6.86 18.13 4.89
N ASP A 106 7.29 19.30 4.40
CA ASP A 106 8.66 19.50 3.92
C ASP A 106 9.73 19.24 4.98
N GLU A 107 9.43 19.49 6.26
CA GLU A 107 10.36 19.23 7.38
C GLU A 107 10.51 17.72 7.61
N MET A 108 9.42 16.97 7.57
CA MET A 108 9.43 15.51 7.70
C MET A 108 10.10 14.84 6.50
N ILE A 109 9.88 15.36 5.29
CA ILE A 109 10.60 14.91 4.08
C ILE A 109 12.11 15.14 4.24
N ALA A 110 12.53 16.33 4.68
CA ALA A 110 13.93 16.61 4.93
C ALA A 110 14.54 15.75 6.06
N ALA A 111 13.75 15.43 7.09
CA ALA A 111 14.16 14.48 8.13
C ALA A 111 14.35 13.07 7.57
N SER A 112 13.48 12.62 6.67
CA SER A 112 13.59 11.27 6.05
C SER A 112 14.89 11.11 5.24
N GLU A 113 15.34 12.18 4.55
CA GLU A 113 16.62 12.20 3.81
C GLU A 113 17.84 12.01 4.73
N ARG A 114 17.76 12.43 6.01
CA ARG A 114 18.81 12.23 7.01
C ARG A 114 18.70 10.90 7.74
N ILE A 115 17.49 10.46 8.06
CA ILE A 115 17.19 9.25 8.83
C ILE A 115 17.43 7.97 8.01
N SER A 116 17.02 7.95 6.74
CA SER A 116 17.09 6.74 5.92
C SER A 116 18.51 6.19 5.76
N PRO A 117 19.56 6.99 5.54
CA PRO A 117 20.93 6.49 5.53
C PRO A 117 21.37 5.83 6.84
N LEU A 118 20.93 6.35 7.99
CA LEU A 118 21.24 5.77 9.30
C LEU A 118 20.61 4.39 9.46
N LEU A 119 19.35 4.24 9.05
CA LEU A 119 18.63 2.97 9.10
C LEU A 119 19.22 1.93 8.14
N THR A 120 19.55 2.36 6.91
CA THR A 120 20.18 1.49 5.91
C THR A 120 21.54 0.99 6.37
N GLU A 121 22.36 1.88 6.93
CA GLU A 121 23.68 1.48 7.47
C GLU A 121 23.52 0.54 8.65
N HIS A 122 22.58 0.78 9.56
CA HIS A 122 22.31 -0.10 10.68
C HIS A 122 21.82 -1.48 10.22
N SER A 123 20.89 -1.53 9.26
CA SER A 123 20.43 -2.78 8.66
C SER A 123 21.59 -3.57 8.02
N ASN A 124 22.46 -2.88 7.28
CA ASN A 124 23.67 -3.49 6.73
C ASN A 124 24.61 -4.02 7.81
N ASN A 125 24.77 -3.29 8.92
CA ASN A 125 25.63 -3.74 10.04
C ASN A 125 25.13 -5.03 10.68
N ILE A 126 23.83 -5.25 10.74
CA ILE A 126 23.22 -6.48 11.25
C ILE A 126 23.31 -7.59 10.20
N ASN A 127 22.79 -7.36 8.99
CA ASN A 127 22.67 -8.38 7.96
C ASN A 127 24.02 -8.89 7.45
N LEU A 128 25.04 -8.03 7.45
CA LEU A 128 26.40 -8.38 7.02
C LEU A 128 27.33 -8.77 8.18
N ASN A 129 26.80 -8.94 9.40
CA ASN A 129 27.58 -9.37 10.56
C ASN A 129 27.92 -10.86 10.46
N GLU A 130 29.21 -11.17 10.20
CA GLU A 130 29.67 -12.54 10.01
C GLU A 130 29.44 -13.42 11.24
N ALA A 131 29.70 -12.89 12.43
CA ALA A 131 29.58 -13.64 13.67
C ALA A 131 28.12 -13.98 13.98
N LEU A 132 27.21 -13.01 13.74
CA LEU A 132 25.77 -13.22 13.86
C LEU A 132 25.27 -14.23 12.84
N PHE A 133 25.63 -14.05 11.57
CA PHE A 133 25.23 -14.98 10.51
C PHE A 133 25.72 -16.40 10.73
N LYS A 134 26.95 -16.58 11.26
CA LYS A 134 27.45 -17.87 11.62
C LYS A 134 26.61 -18.56 12.69
N ARG A 135 26.12 -17.81 13.69
CA ARG A 135 25.19 -18.32 14.71
C ARG A 135 23.87 -18.75 14.10
N VAL A 136 23.26 -17.88 13.27
CA VAL A 136 22.01 -18.17 12.55
C VAL A 136 22.15 -19.41 11.67
N LYS A 137 23.21 -19.50 10.86
CA LYS A 137 23.50 -20.64 9.99
C LYS A 137 23.66 -21.93 10.76
N THR A 138 24.33 -21.90 11.93
CA THR A 138 24.50 -23.07 12.77
C THR A 138 23.17 -23.63 13.26
N VAL A 139 22.21 -22.77 13.61
CA VAL A 139 20.85 -23.21 14.00
C VAL A 139 20.07 -23.71 12.78
N TYR A 140 20.16 -23.00 11.65
CA TYR A 140 19.48 -23.36 10.41
C TYR A 140 19.89 -24.74 9.86
N GLU A 141 21.19 -25.09 9.93
CA GLU A 141 21.69 -26.39 9.49
C GLU A 141 21.12 -27.56 10.31
N GLN A 142 20.63 -27.29 11.53
CA GLN A 142 20.00 -28.26 12.42
C GLN A 142 18.49 -28.30 12.34
N ARG A 143 17.84 -27.47 11.50
CA ARG A 143 16.38 -27.23 11.45
C ARG A 143 15.51 -28.49 11.37
N ASP A 144 16.00 -29.54 10.71
CA ASP A 144 15.25 -30.78 10.53
C ASP A 144 15.35 -31.73 11.76
N THR A 145 16.24 -31.45 12.68
CA THR A 145 16.48 -32.26 13.89
C THR A 145 16.01 -31.56 15.18
N LEU A 146 15.78 -30.25 15.12
CA LEU A 146 15.29 -29.47 16.25
C LEU A 146 13.77 -29.68 16.44
N PRO A 147 13.30 -29.77 17.70
CA PRO A 147 11.87 -29.95 18.00
C PRO A 147 11.11 -28.61 17.90
N LEU A 148 11.15 -27.95 16.73
CA LEU A 148 10.53 -26.68 16.48
C LEU A 148 9.06 -26.88 16.03
N SER A 149 8.18 -25.98 16.46
CA SER A 149 6.85 -25.84 15.87
C SER A 149 6.94 -25.35 14.41
N ALA A 150 5.85 -25.43 13.66
CA ALA A 150 5.81 -24.96 12.27
C ALA A 150 6.20 -23.47 12.18
N GLU A 151 5.67 -22.65 13.09
CA GLU A 151 5.96 -21.21 13.13
C GLU A 151 7.40 -20.90 13.52
N GLU A 152 7.97 -21.61 14.50
CA GLU A 152 9.39 -21.47 14.86
C GLU A 152 10.31 -21.90 13.71
N LYS A 153 9.95 -22.96 12.99
CA LYS A 153 10.67 -23.37 11.80
C LYS A 153 10.61 -22.31 10.70
N ARG A 154 9.42 -21.72 10.50
CA ARG A 154 9.22 -20.63 9.53
C ARG A 154 10.08 -19.40 9.91
N LEU A 155 10.06 -18.97 11.18
CA LEU A 155 10.91 -17.86 11.64
C LEU A 155 12.39 -18.14 11.39
N LEU A 156 12.86 -19.34 11.67
CA LEU A 156 14.25 -19.73 11.41
C LEU A 156 14.60 -19.66 9.91
N GLU A 157 13.70 -20.16 9.05
CA GLU A 157 13.88 -20.12 7.60
C GLU A 157 13.91 -18.69 7.08
N GLU A 158 12.97 -17.84 7.51
CA GLU A 158 12.90 -16.43 7.09
C GLU A 158 14.10 -15.62 7.60
N THR A 159 14.54 -15.84 8.85
CA THR A 159 15.73 -15.18 9.41
C THR A 159 16.99 -15.54 8.63
N TYR A 160 17.22 -16.83 8.37
CA TYR A 160 18.38 -17.27 7.60
C TYR A 160 18.35 -16.76 6.16
N ASN A 161 17.23 -16.93 5.48
CA ASN A 161 17.05 -16.49 4.10
C ASN A 161 17.15 -14.98 3.98
N GLY A 162 16.54 -14.25 4.89
CA GLY A 162 16.60 -12.77 4.94
C GLY A 162 18.05 -12.27 5.01
N MET A 163 18.87 -12.81 5.92
CA MET A 163 20.29 -12.45 6.01
C MET A 163 21.09 -12.90 4.78
N ALA A 164 20.92 -14.14 4.32
CA ALA A 164 21.63 -14.66 3.16
C ALA A 164 21.36 -13.83 1.90
N ARG A 165 20.12 -13.47 1.67
CA ARG A 165 19.66 -12.63 0.56
C ARG A 165 20.02 -11.15 0.73
N SER A 166 20.32 -10.71 1.94
CA SER A 166 20.87 -9.39 2.24
C SER A 166 22.39 -9.35 2.26
N GLY A 167 23.05 -10.34 1.63
CA GLY A 167 24.48 -10.33 1.39
C GLY A 167 25.34 -10.92 2.51
N ALA A 168 24.77 -11.61 3.50
CA ALA A 168 25.54 -12.21 4.61
C ALA A 168 26.63 -13.22 4.15
N ASN A 169 26.44 -13.85 3.00
CA ASN A 169 27.42 -14.76 2.39
C ASN A 169 28.52 -14.02 1.58
N LEU A 170 28.44 -12.70 1.42
CA LEU A 170 29.43 -11.91 0.71
C LEU A 170 30.66 -11.65 1.59
N GLU A 171 31.83 -11.61 0.97
CA GLU A 171 33.11 -11.37 1.63
C GLU A 171 33.90 -10.24 0.95
N GLY A 172 34.75 -9.54 1.71
CA GLY A 172 35.67 -8.54 1.20
C GLY A 172 35.00 -7.43 0.39
N GLU A 173 35.55 -7.17 -0.80
CA GLU A 173 35.05 -6.07 -1.68
C GLU A 173 33.58 -6.24 -2.10
N ALA A 174 33.09 -7.45 -2.24
CA ALA A 174 31.70 -7.71 -2.61
C ALA A 174 30.73 -7.26 -1.51
N ARG A 175 31.08 -7.41 -0.24
CA ARG A 175 30.30 -6.92 0.88
C ARG A 175 30.23 -5.41 0.92
N GLU A 176 31.36 -4.72 0.73
CA GLU A 176 31.39 -3.25 0.69
C GLU A 176 30.59 -2.72 -0.51
N LYS A 177 30.69 -3.38 -1.65
CA LYS A 177 29.87 -3.02 -2.83
C LYS A 177 28.37 -3.16 -2.54
N TYR A 178 27.93 -4.22 -1.84
CA TYR A 178 26.54 -4.37 -1.44
C TYR A 178 26.06 -3.20 -0.55
N ARG A 179 26.88 -2.76 0.42
CA ARG A 179 26.57 -1.60 1.26
C ARG A 179 26.37 -0.33 0.44
N GLU A 180 27.26 -0.08 -0.52
CA GLU A 180 27.13 1.08 -1.42
C GLU A 180 25.84 1.03 -2.22
N LEU A 181 25.54 -0.13 -2.85
CA LEU A 181 24.36 -0.31 -3.68
C LEU A 181 23.07 -0.13 -2.88
N SER A 182 22.98 -0.76 -1.71
CA SER A 182 21.77 -0.67 -0.85
C SER A 182 21.53 0.74 -0.32
N SER A 183 22.59 1.46 0.05
CA SER A 183 22.50 2.85 0.54
C SER A 183 22.08 3.82 -0.57
N GLU A 184 22.64 3.67 -1.76
CA GLU A 184 22.25 4.48 -2.92
C GLU A 184 20.81 4.21 -3.34
N LEU A 185 20.41 2.93 -3.40
CA LEU A 185 19.06 2.51 -3.76
C LEU A 185 18.01 3.10 -2.81
N SER A 186 18.22 2.97 -1.51
CA SER A 186 17.30 3.52 -0.50
C SER A 186 17.09 5.02 -0.66
N ARG A 187 18.18 5.79 -0.83
CA ARG A 187 18.14 7.24 -1.05
C ARG A 187 17.37 7.61 -2.32
N LEU A 188 17.56 6.87 -3.40
CA LEU A 188 16.90 7.17 -4.67
C LEU A 188 15.40 6.83 -4.64
N CYS A 189 14.99 5.75 -3.98
CA CYS A 189 13.58 5.44 -3.78
C CYS A 189 12.84 6.56 -3.03
N LEU A 190 13.41 7.08 -1.94
CA LEU A 190 12.83 8.22 -1.22
C LEU A 190 12.78 9.48 -2.08
N LYS A 191 13.84 9.75 -2.85
CA LYS A 191 13.87 10.91 -3.76
C LYS A 191 12.79 10.81 -4.83
N PHE A 192 12.58 9.62 -5.38
CA PHE A 192 11.52 9.34 -6.35
C PHE A 192 10.13 9.73 -5.79
N GLU A 193 9.80 9.25 -4.58
CA GLU A 193 8.52 9.53 -3.93
C GLU A 193 8.34 11.02 -3.61
N SER A 194 9.37 11.66 -3.06
CA SER A 194 9.35 13.10 -2.78
C SER A 194 9.10 13.94 -4.04
N ASN A 195 9.77 13.59 -5.14
CA ASN A 195 9.58 14.29 -6.41
C ASN A 195 8.15 14.08 -6.94
N LEU A 196 7.60 12.87 -6.86
CA LEU A 196 6.24 12.56 -7.34
C LEU A 196 5.18 13.33 -6.53
N LEU A 197 5.29 13.38 -5.22
CA LEU A 197 4.39 14.14 -4.36
C LEU A 197 4.43 15.63 -4.71
N LYS A 198 5.62 16.22 -4.83
CA LYS A 198 5.81 17.64 -5.16
C LYS A 198 5.31 17.98 -6.56
N ALA A 199 5.59 17.13 -7.56
CA ALA A 199 5.07 17.30 -8.92
C ALA A 199 3.54 17.24 -8.97
N THR A 200 2.92 16.35 -8.18
CA THR A 200 1.47 16.24 -8.08
C THR A 200 0.84 17.52 -7.51
N ASN A 201 1.45 18.06 -6.45
CA ASN A 201 0.95 19.28 -5.78
C ASN A 201 1.24 20.59 -6.55
N ALA A 202 2.17 20.56 -7.51
CA ALA A 202 2.56 21.76 -8.26
C ALA A 202 1.54 22.18 -9.34
N PHE A 203 0.62 21.30 -9.74
CA PHE A 203 -0.35 21.59 -10.78
C PHE A 203 -1.65 22.18 -10.22
N GLU A 204 -2.05 23.32 -10.76
CA GLU A 204 -3.32 23.96 -10.47
C GLU A 204 -3.96 24.45 -11.79
N MET A 205 -5.22 24.05 -12.00
CA MET A 205 -6.04 24.53 -13.13
C MET A 205 -7.19 25.36 -12.58
N ILE A 206 -7.04 26.69 -12.66
CA ILE A 206 -8.03 27.65 -12.17
C ILE A 206 -8.92 28.08 -13.34
N LEU A 207 -10.23 27.87 -13.20
CA LEU A 207 -11.26 28.17 -14.20
C LEU A 207 -12.24 29.19 -13.64
N THR A 208 -12.55 30.22 -14.44
CA THR A 208 -13.47 31.31 -14.04
C THR A 208 -14.68 31.42 -14.97
N ASP A 209 -14.60 30.80 -16.18
CA ASP A 209 -15.71 30.79 -17.13
C ASP A 209 -16.59 29.58 -16.89
N SER A 210 -17.91 29.80 -16.82
CA SER A 210 -18.89 28.73 -16.67
C SER A 210 -18.90 27.75 -17.85
N ALA A 211 -18.48 28.16 -19.04
CA ALA A 211 -18.33 27.29 -20.20
C ALA A 211 -17.20 26.29 -20.03
N ASP A 212 -16.16 26.60 -19.26
CA ASP A 212 -15.02 25.71 -19.02
C ASP A 212 -15.34 24.57 -18.06
N VAL A 213 -16.40 24.72 -17.27
CA VAL A 213 -16.87 23.74 -16.28
C VAL A 213 -18.17 23.04 -16.70
N ALA A 214 -18.61 23.26 -17.95
CA ALA A 214 -19.80 22.62 -18.50
C ALA A 214 -19.71 21.08 -18.40
N GLY A 215 -20.84 20.45 -18.08
CA GLY A 215 -20.95 18.99 -17.91
C GLY A 215 -20.55 18.45 -16.56
N LEU A 216 -19.83 19.24 -15.73
CA LEU A 216 -19.43 18.81 -14.38
C LEU A 216 -20.63 18.77 -13.43
N PRO A 217 -20.75 17.73 -12.59
CA PRO A 217 -21.80 17.66 -11.58
C PRO A 217 -21.58 18.71 -10.49
N GLN A 218 -22.68 19.14 -9.84
CA GLN A 218 -22.64 20.19 -8.81
C GLN A 218 -21.69 19.82 -7.67
N SER A 219 -21.63 18.56 -7.29
CA SER A 219 -20.71 18.07 -6.25
C SER A 219 -19.24 18.34 -6.57
N ALA A 220 -18.84 18.18 -7.85
CA ALA A 220 -17.48 18.48 -8.30
C ALA A 220 -17.21 19.99 -8.36
N LEU A 221 -18.21 20.79 -8.76
CA LEU A 221 -18.11 22.25 -8.78
C LEU A 221 -17.97 22.82 -7.36
N ASP A 222 -18.76 22.35 -6.41
CA ASP A 222 -18.70 22.78 -5.01
C ASP A 222 -17.32 22.47 -4.41
N ALA A 223 -16.80 21.27 -4.67
CA ALA A 223 -15.46 20.87 -4.22
C ALA A 223 -14.35 21.72 -4.86
N ALA A 224 -14.47 22.03 -6.16
CA ALA A 224 -13.50 22.87 -6.87
C ALA A 224 -13.55 24.33 -6.41
N ALA A 225 -14.75 24.86 -6.13
CA ALA A 225 -14.93 26.19 -5.58
C ALA A 225 -14.36 26.32 -4.16
N MET A 226 -14.54 25.30 -3.33
CA MET A 226 -13.95 25.27 -1.98
C MET A 226 -12.44 25.31 -2.03
N ARG A 227 -11.80 24.48 -2.87
CA ARG A 227 -10.33 24.48 -3.06
C ARG A 227 -9.84 25.83 -3.60
N ALA A 228 -10.55 26.42 -4.56
CA ALA A 228 -10.21 27.74 -5.09
C ALA A 228 -10.24 28.82 -3.99
N LYS A 229 -11.27 28.82 -3.14
CA LYS A 229 -11.39 29.73 -2.00
C LYS A 229 -10.26 29.56 -0.98
N GLU A 230 -9.91 28.31 -0.64
CA GLU A 230 -8.78 27.98 0.26
C GLU A 230 -7.44 28.52 -0.26
N LYS A 231 -7.26 28.54 -1.59
CA LYS A 231 -6.08 29.07 -2.27
C LYS A 231 -6.18 30.59 -2.59
N GLY A 232 -7.23 31.27 -2.16
CA GLY A 232 -7.43 32.72 -2.35
C GLY A 232 -8.02 33.13 -3.70
N HIS A 233 -8.59 32.18 -4.46
CA HIS A 233 -9.24 32.41 -5.77
C HIS A 233 -10.77 32.41 -5.66
N GLU A 234 -11.33 33.30 -4.86
CA GLU A 234 -12.77 33.37 -4.62
C GLU A 234 -13.54 33.61 -5.92
N GLY A 235 -14.60 32.81 -6.16
CA GLY A 235 -15.42 32.89 -7.38
C GLY A 235 -14.87 32.08 -8.57
N ALA A 236 -13.75 31.36 -8.40
CA ALA A 236 -13.19 30.44 -9.39
C ALA A 236 -13.43 28.98 -8.99
N TYR A 237 -13.07 28.05 -9.89
CA TYR A 237 -13.02 26.62 -9.67
C TYR A 237 -11.57 26.14 -9.83
N LEU A 238 -11.03 25.45 -8.83
CA LEU A 238 -9.67 24.90 -8.88
C LEU A 238 -9.72 23.39 -9.00
N PHE A 239 -9.12 22.88 -10.08
CA PHE A 239 -8.88 21.46 -10.31
C PHE A 239 -7.38 21.16 -10.18
N ASP A 240 -7.05 20.15 -9.41
CA ASP A 240 -5.70 19.67 -9.16
C ASP A 240 -5.54 18.19 -9.60
N LEU A 241 -4.39 17.57 -9.34
CA LEU A 241 -4.12 16.19 -9.70
C LEU A 241 -4.49 15.19 -8.59
N SER A 242 -5.20 15.61 -7.54
CA SER A 242 -5.82 14.66 -6.60
C SER A 242 -6.86 13.80 -7.32
N TYR A 243 -6.96 12.52 -6.95
CA TYR A 243 -7.80 11.58 -7.66
C TYR A 243 -9.27 12.02 -7.77
N PRO A 244 -9.96 12.50 -6.71
CA PRO A 244 -11.34 12.95 -6.83
C PRO A 244 -11.52 14.14 -7.78
N SER A 245 -10.57 15.08 -7.77
CA SER A 245 -10.58 16.26 -8.62
C SER A 245 -10.39 15.92 -10.10
N MET A 246 -9.31 15.21 -10.38
CA MET A 246 -8.94 14.81 -11.74
C MET A 246 -9.98 13.84 -12.34
N SER A 247 -10.39 12.82 -11.58
CA SER A 247 -11.33 11.79 -12.05
C SER A 247 -12.69 12.42 -12.41
N ALA A 248 -13.23 13.31 -11.56
CA ALA A 248 -14.47 14.00 -11.87
C ALA A 248 -14.35 14.85 -13.13
N PHE A 249 -13.22 15.56 -13.30
CA PHE A 249 -13.00 16.38 -14.50
C PHE A 249 -12.90 15.52 -15.77
N LEU A 250 -12.18 14.41 -15.75
CA LEU A 250 -12.04 13.51 -16.90
C LEU A 250 -13.32 12.76 -17.25
N LYS A 251 -14.18 12.46 -16.27
CA LYS A 251 -15.46 11.77 -16.49
C LYS A 251 -16.53 12.69 -17.08
N TYR A 252 -16.57 13.97 -16.68
CA TYR A 252 -17.75 14.80 -16.88
C TYR A 252 -17.52 16.09 -17.68
N ALA A 253 -16.31 16.70 -17.67
CA ALA A 253 -16.08 17.97 -18.34
C ALA A 253 -16.27 17.85 -19.87
N GLU A 254 -17.09 18.72 -20.45
CA GLU A 254 -17.35 18.76 -21.89
C GLU A 254 -16.12 19.26 -22.70
N ARG A 255 -15.32 20.16 -22.11
CA ARG A 255 -14.15 20.76 -22.72
C ARG A 255 -13.02 19.73 -22.92
N ARG A 256 -12.96 19.17 -24.15
CA ARG A 256 -11.97 18.15 -24.54
C ARG A 256 -10.53 18.65 -24.37
N ASP A 257 -10.24 19.90 -24.70
CA ASP A 257 -8.93 20.51 -24.55
C ASP A 257 -8.49 20.62 -23.07
N LEU A 258 -9.43 20.91 -22.15
CA LEU A 258 -9.16 20.94 -20.72
C LEU A 258 -9.01 19.53 -20.14
N ARG A 259 -9.78 18.52 -20.63
CA ARG A 259 -9.52 17.11 -20.30
C ARG A 259 -8.12 16.70 -20.73
N LYS A 260 -7.71 17.04 -21.97
CA LYS A 260 -6.34 16.81 -22.43
C LYS A 260 -5.31 17.48 -21.53
N LYS A 261 -5.55 18.74 -21.13
CA LYS A 261 -4.63 19.50 -20.27
C LYS A 261 -4.38 18.79 -18.93
N ILE A 262 -5.43 18.43 -18.20
CA ILE A 262 -5.29 17.79 -16.88
C ILE A 262 -4.75 16.36 -17.02
N TYR A 263 -5.18 15.60 -18.03
CA TYR A 263 -4.66 14.25 -18.33
C TYR A 263 -3.16 14.28 -18.66
N THR A 264 -2.74 15.24 -19.51
CA THR A 264 -1.33 15.42 -19.85
C THR A 264 -0.53 15.78 -18.62
N ALA A 265 -0.98 16.75 -17.82
CA ALA A 265 -0.31 17.15 -16.59
C ALA A 265 -0.12 15.96 -15.63
N TYR A 266 -1.13 15.10 -15.49
CA TYR A 266 -1.04 13.91 -14.64
C TYR A 266 -0.04 12.88 -15.18
N ASN A 267 -0.07 12.59 -16.49
CA ASN A 267 0.73 11.52 -17.07
C ASN A 267 2.15 11.95 -17.50
N THR A 268 2.48 13.24 -17.41
CA THR A 268 3.83 13.76 -17.63
C THR A 268 4.50 14.26 -16.35
N ARG A 269 3.98 13.87 -15.17
CA ARG A 269 4.66 14.16 -13.91
C ARG A 269 6.03 13.52 -13.89
N CYS A 270 6.99 14.22 -13.35
CA CYS A 270 8.35 13.73 -13.15
C CYS A 270 9.12 13.34 -14.42
N VAL A 271 8.72 13.82 -15.60
CA VAL A 271 9.45 13.57 -16.86
C VAL A 271 10.33 14.74 -17.29
N SER A 272 10.33 15.83 -16.55
CA SER A 272 11.18 17.00 -16.80
C SER A 272 11.14 17.99 -15.65
N GLY A 273 12.06 18.97 -15.64
CA GLY A 273 12.10 20.07 -14.69
C GLY A 273 12.71 19.71 -13.34
N GLU A 274 12.27 20.38 -12.29
CA GLU A 274 12.85 20.24 -10.94
C GLU A 274 12.63 18.86 -10.33
N TYR A 275 11.52 18.21 -10.64
CA TYR A 275 11.11 16.91 -10.08
C TYR A 275 11.31 15.76 -11.07
N ASP A 276 12.28 15.85 -11.97
CA ASP A 276 12.56 14.82 -12.98
C ASP A 276 13.03 13.51 -12.33
N ASN A 277 12.35 12.41 -12.64
CA ASN A 277 12.68 11.08 -12.13
C ASN A 277 13.37 10.17 -13.16
N ARG A 278 13.62 10.63 -14.40
CA ARG A 278 14.16 9.75 -15.46
C ARG A 278 15.50 9.13 -15.07
N ASP A 279 16.46 9.96 -14.66
CA ASP A 279 17.78 9.45 -14.23
C ASP A 279 17.68 8.60 -12.96
N ILE A 280 16.72 8.91 -12.06
CA ILE A 280 16.45 8.15 -10.85
C ILE A 280 15.93 6.76 -11.19
N VAL A 281 14.95 6.65 -12.10
CA VAL A 281 14.40 5.36 -12.58
C VAL A 281 15.49 4.48 -13.19
N ALA A 282 16.28 5.04 -14.14
CA ALA A 282 17.36 4.32 -14.78
C ALA A 282 18.38 3.82 -13.75
N ARG A 283 18.77 4.67 -12.79
CA ARG A 283 19.76 4.30 -11.77
C ARG A 283 19.21 3.28 -10.77
N ILE A 284 17.96 3.36 -10.36
CA ILE A 284 17.31 2.35 -9.49
C ILE A 284 17.32 0.97 -10.19
N ALA A 285 16.96 0.91 -11.48
CA ALA A 285 16.97 -0.34 -12.22
C ALA A 285 18.37 -0.95 -12.33
N GLU A 286 19.38 -0.12 -12.62
CA GLU A 286 20.79 -0.54 -12.66
C GLU A 286 21.28 -1.06 -11.30
N LEU A 287 20.99 -0.34 -10.20
CA LEU A 287 21.36 -0.75 -8.84
C LEU A 287 20.73 -2.09 -8.44
N ARG A 288 19.47 -2.30 -8.80
CA ARG A 288 18.77 -3.57 -8.56
C ARG A 288 19.40 -4.72 -9.33
N TYR A 289 19.73 -4.50 -10.60
CA TYR A 289 20.43 -5.49 -11.40
C TYR A 289 21.82 -5.81 -10.83
N GLU A 290 22.63 -4.78 -10.51
CA GLU A 290 23.95 -4.96 -9.90
C GLU A 290 23.84 -5.74 -8.59
N THR A 291 22.85 -5.43 -7.76
CA THR A 291 22.61 -6.12 -6.48
C THR A 291 22.27 -7.61 -6.71
N ALA A 292 21.35 -7.89 -7.63
CA ALA A 292 20.98 -9.27 -7.96
C ALA A 292 22.17 -10.07 -8.47
N ARG A 293 22.97 -9.50 -9.37
CA ARG A 293 24.17 -10.13 -9.91
C ARG A 293 25.22 -10.39 -8.82
N LEU A 294 25.40 -9.45 -7.90
CA LEU A 294 26.31 -9.57 -6.79
C LEU A 294 25.90 -10.72 -5.85
N LEU A 295 24.60 -10.94 -5.67
CA LEU A 295 24.03 -12.02 -4.88
C LEU A 295 23.93 -13.36 -5.63
N GLY A 296 24.32 -13.41 -6.91
CA GLY A 296 24.37 -14.65 -7.70
C GLY A 296 23.11 -14.94 -8.52
N TYR A 297 22.16 -14.03 -8.58
CA TYR A 297 20.95 -14.16 -9.39
C TYR A 297 21.14 -13.62 -10.82
N GLU A 298 20.36 -14.13 -11.77
CA GLU A 298 20.42 -13.72 -13.17
C GLU A 298 19.99 -12.26 -13.35
N ASN A 299 18.92 -11.87 -12.68
CA ASN A 299 18.36 -10.53 -12.67
C ASN A 299 17.58 -10.26 -11.37
N PHE A 300 17.06 -9.05 -11.22
CA PHE A 300 16.37 -8.67 -9.98
C PHE A 300 15.02 -9.38 -9.79
N ALA A 301 14.31 -9.72 -10.87
CA ALA A 301 13.07 -10.48 -10.77
C ALA A 301 13.30 -11.87 -10.19
N GLU A 302 14.32 -12.62 -10.65
CA GLU A 302 14.64 -13.93 -10.09
C GLU A 302 15.04 -13.84 -8.60
N TYR A 303 15.78 -12.79 -8.22
CA TYR A 303 16.08 -12.51 -6.82
C TYR A 303 14.82 -12.30 -5.99
N VAL A 304 13.86 -11.49 -6.45
CA VAL A 304 12.63 -11.20 -5.69
C VAL A 304 11.72 -12.42 -5.65
N LEU A 305 11.50 -13.05 -6.81
CA LEU A 305 10.49 -14.09 -7.00
C LEU A 305 10.81 -15.41 -6.30
N GLU A 306 12.06 -15.69 -5.97
CA GLU A 306 12.41 -16.84 -5.15
C GLU A 306 11.61 -16.90 -3.84
N HIS A 307 11.27 -15.73 -3.26
CA HIS A 307 10.46 -15.57 -2.05
C HIS A 307 9.06 -15.03 -2.37
N ARG A 308 8.37 -15.68 -3.32
CA ARG A 308 6.98 -15.41 -3.72
C ARG A 308 6.27 -16.72 -4.06
N MET A 309 4.95 -16.70 -4.07
CA MET A 309 4.15 -17.86 -4.54
C MET A 309 4.48 -18.23 -5.99
N ALA A 310 4.78 -17.25 -6.82
CA ALA A 310 5.16 -17.46 -8.22
C ALA A 310 6.52 -18.13 -8.40
N GLN A 311 7.48 -17.94 -7.49
CA GLN A 311 8.79 -18.57 -7.43
C GLN A 311 9.81 -18.19 -8.53
N ASN A 312 9.38 -17.80 -9.73
CA ASN A 312 10.25 -17.39 -10.83
C ASN A 312 9.51 -16.55 -11.88
N SER A 313 10.27 -15.87 -12.74
CA SER A 313 9.72 -14.99 -13.78
C SER A 313 8.91 -15.72 -14.85
N THR A 314 9.25 -16.98 -15.15
CA THR A 314 8.51 -17.79 -16.12
C THR A 314 7.04 -17.96 -15.71
N ARG A 315 6.78 -18.33 -14.46
CA ARG A 315 5.40 -18.48 -13.96
C ARG A 315 4.63 -17.17 -13.93
N VAL A 316 5.31 -16.05 -13.67
CA VAL A 316 4.69 -14.72 -13.74
C VAL A 316 4.29 -14.40 -15.20
N TYR A 317 5.20 -14.56 -16.15
CA TYR A 317 4.89 -14.31 -17.54
C TYR A 317 3.85 -15.27 -18.10
N ASP A 318 3.83 -16.52 -17.66
CA ASP A 318 2.79 -17.49 -18.05
C ASP A 318 1.40 -17.00 -17.64
N LEU A 319 1.24 -16.51 -16.39
CA LEU A 319 -0.03 -15.92 -15.94
C LEU A 319 -0.40 -14.68 -16.75
N LEU A 320 0.53 -13.70 -16.85
CA LEU A 320 0.28 -12.43 -17.55
C LEU A 320 -0.08 -12.67 -19.03
N ASN A 321 0.63 -13.59 -19.71
CA ASN A 321 0.35 -13.93 -21.11
C ASN A 321 -0.95 -14.70 -21.30
N GLN A 322 -1.29 -15.62 -20.38
CA GLN A 322 -2.58 -16.31 -20.39
C GLN A 322 -3.75 -15.31 -20.28
N LEU A 323 -3.68 -14.39 -19.33
CA LEU A 323 -4.68 -13.34 -19.18
C LEU A 323 -4.71 -12.43 -20.41
N LEU A 324 -3.54 -11.97 -20.89
CA LEU A 324 -3.49 -11.10 -22.06
C LEU A 324 -4.11 -11.76 -23.29
N HIS A 325 -3.82 -13.03 -23.52
CA HIS A 325 -4.39 -13.78 -24.64
C HIS A 325 -5.93 -13.88 -24.57
N ALA A 326 -6.47 -14.08 -23.37
CA ALA A 326 -7.92 -14.19 -23.17
C ALA A 326 -8.62 -12.81 -23.24
N TYR A 327 -8.06 -11.79 -22.60
CA TYR A 327 -8.74 -10.51 -22.42
C TYR A 327 -8.51 -9.50 -23.56
N LYS A 328 -7.33 -9.46 -24.17
CA LYS A 328 -7.01 -8.45 -25.20
C LYS A 328 -7.97 -8.43 -26.40
N PRO A 329 -8.40 -9.55 -26.99
CA PRO A 329 -9.36 -9.53 -28.09
C PRO A 329 -10.69 -8.86 -27.72
N VAL A 330 -11.16 -9.10 -26.47
CA VAL A 330 -12.39 -8.49 -25.95
C VAL A 330 -12.17 -7.01 -25.68
N ALA A 331 -11.05 -6.63 -25.07
CA ALA A 331 -10.70 -5.22 -24.80
C ALA A 331 -10.59 -4.39 -26.08
N VAL A 332 -10.06 -4.95 -27.16
CA VAL A 332 -10.02 -4.29 -28.48
C VAL A 332 -11.43 -4.03 -29.01
N GLU A 333 -12.34 -4.98 -28.85
CA GLU A 333 -13.74 -4.80 -29.29
C GLU A 333 -14.48 -3.79 -28.39
N GLU A 334 -14.22 -3.78 -27.08
CA GLU A 334 -14.74 -2.77 -26.15
C GLU A 334 -14.30 -1.35 -26.56
N VAL A 335 -13.02 -1.15 -26.86
CA VAL A 335 -12.50 0.15 -27.33
C VAL A 335 -13.08 0.56 -28.67
N LYS A 336 -13.25 -0.39 -29.61
CA LYS A 336 -13.89 -0.14 -30.90
C LYS A 336 -15.36 0.27 -30.75
N GLN A 337 -16.10 -0.35 -29.84
CA GLN A 337 -17.47 0.02 -29.52
C GLN A 337 -17.53 1.41 -28.87
N LEU A 338 -16.55 1.73 -28.02
CA LEU A 338 -16.43 3.06 -27.41
C LEU A 338 -16.10 4.14 -28.47
N GLN A 339 -15.20 3.84 -29.43
CA GLN A 339 -14.88 4.70 -30.56
C GLN A 339 -16.16 5.02 -31.38
N ALA A 340 -16.93 3.98 -31.74
CA ALA A 340 -18.18 4.16 -32.48
C ALA A 340 -19.23 4.95 -31.70
N PHE A 341 -19.28 4.78 -30.36
CA PHE A 341 -20.13 5.56 -29.49
C PHE A 341 -19.71 7.03 -29.45
N ALA A 342 -18.41 7.32 -29.33
CA ALA A 342 -17.89 8.70 -29.35
C ALA A 342 -18.24 9.42 -30.65
N GLU A 343 -18.05 8.77 -31.80
CA GLU A 343 -18.43 9.33 -33.12
C GLU A 343 -19.93 9.60 -33.25
N LYS A 344 -20.76 8.74 -32.67
CA LYS A 344 -22.22 8.96 -32.61
C LYS A 344 -22.62 10.14 -31.73
N VAL A 345 -21.93 10.34 -30.61
CA VAL A 345 -22.19 11.47 -29.69
C VAL A 345 -21.79 12.80 -30.32
N GLU A 346 -20.64 12.83 -30.98
CA GLU A 346 -20.09 14.05 -31.59
C GLU A 346 -20.68 14.38 -32.96
N GLU A 347 -21.40 13.44 -33.58
CA GLU A 347 -21.96 13.53 -34.93
C GLU A 347 -20.89 13.75 -36.03
N HIS A 348 -19.63 13.48 -35.76
CA HIS A 348 -18.50 13.54 -36.69
C HIS A 348 -17.40 12.54 -36.30
N PRO A 349 -16.49 12.20 -37.22
CA PRO A 349 -15.33 11.35 -36.87
C PRO A 349 -14.48 11.98 -35.78
N VAL A 350 -14.17 11.18 -34.76
CA VAL A 350 -13.33 11.55 -33.62
C VAL A 350 -12.31 10.44 -33.40
N GLU A 351 -11.04 10.75 -33.33
CA GLU A 351 -10.06 9.82 -32.85
C GLU A 351 -10.12 9.75 -31.31
N LEU A 352 -10.40 8.56 -30.78
CA LEU A 352 -10.48 8.33 -29.33
C LEU A 352 -9.07 8.33 -28.73
N MET A 353 -8.78 9.35 -27.96
CA MET A 353 -7.52 9.53 -27.26
C MET A 353 -7.61 9.11 -25.79
N PRO A 354 -6.50 8.86 -25.07
CA PRO A 354 -6.54 8.42 -23.68
C PRO A 354 -7.31 9.37 -22.74
N TRP A 355 -7.25 10.69 -22.96
CA TRP A 355 -8.03 11.70 -22.19
C TRP A 355 -9.53 11.71 -22.49
N ASP A 356 -9.95 10.97 -23.50
CA ASP A 356 -11.36 10.84 -23.90
C ASP A 356 -12.02 9.59 -23.31
N TYR A 357 -11.21 8.58 -22.94
CA TYR A 357 -11.71 7.29 -22.50
C TYR A 357 -12.71 7.42 -21.33
N SER A 358 -12.33 8.10 -20.26
CA SER A 358 -13.20 8.25 -19.09
C SER A 358 -14.50 9.01 -19.41
N TYR A 359 -14.43 10.01 -20.28
CA TYR A 359 -15.58 10.82 -20.68
C TYR A 359 -16.60 10.01 -21.47
N TYR A 360 -16.15 9.31 -22.53
CA TYR A 360 -17.08 8.53 -23.35
C TYR A 360 -17.49 7.21 -22.69
N SER A 361 -16.63 6.56 -21.95
CA SER A 361 -17.00 5.33 -21.23
C SER A 361 -18.05 5.60 -20.15
N THR A 362 -17.96 6.70 -19.42
CA THR A 362 -18.99 7.12 -18.46
C THR A 362 -20.35 7.33 -19.16
N ARG A 363 -20.37 8.05 -20.28
CA ARG A 363 -21.59 8.28 -21.07
C ARG A 363 -22.13 6.99 -21.73
N GLN A 364 -21.27 6.13 -22.23
CA GLN A 364 -21.67 4.86 -22.80
C GLN A 364 -22.25 3.92 -21.72
N LYS A 365 -21.61 3.86 -20.55
CA LYS A 365 -22.12 3.11 -19.38
C LYS A 365 -23.50 3.60 -18.98
N ASP A 366 -23.68 4.94 -18.90
CA ASP A 366 -24.98 5.56 -18.60
C ASP A 366 -26.03 5.21 -19.67
N ALA A 367 -25.69 5.29 -20.94
CA ALA A 367 -26.59 4.96 -22.04
C ALA A 367 -26.97 3.48 -22.11
N LEU A 368 -26.06 2.55 -21.75
CA LEU A 368 -26.31 1.12 -21.81
C LEU A 368 -27.05 0.59 -20.58
N TYR A 369 -26.73 1.12 -19.40
CA TYR A 369 -27.23 0.60 -18.13
C TYR A 369 -28.12 1.59 -17.39
N GLU A 370 -28.26 2.83 -17.91
CA GLU A 370 -28.95 3.95 -17.24
C GLU A 370 -28.42 4.13 -15.80
N LEU A 371 -27.10 4.09 -15.64
CA LEU A 371 -26.40 4.12 -14.36
C LEU A 371 -25.18 5.02 -14.42
N ASN A 372 -25.11 6.00 -13.52
CA ASN A 372 -23.92 6.83 -13.30
C ASN A 372 -23.64 7.04 -11.81
N ASP A 373 -22.47 7.58 -11.51
CA ASP A 373 -22.04 7.80 -10.12
C ASP A 373 -22.96 8.73 -9.34
N GLU A 374 -23.50 9.77 -9.99
CA GLU A 374 -24.39 10.75 -9.33
C GLU A 374 -25.72 10.14 -8.86
N MET A 375 -26.17 9.06 -9.49
CA MET A 375 -27.35 8.30 -9.04
C MET A 375 -27.05 7.46 -7.81
N LEU A 376 -25.80 7.03 -7.62
CA LEU A 376 -25.39 6.15 -6.55
C LEU A 376 -24.87 6.91 -5.32
N LYS A 377 -24.14 8.01 -5.52
CA LYS A 377 -23.56 8.84 -4.46
C LYS A 377 -24.52 9.16 -3.31
N PRO A 378 -25.81 9.52 -3.54
CA PRO A 378 -26.74 9.79 -2.46
C PRO A 378 -26.98 8.61 -1.49
N TYR A 379 -26.67 7.39 -1.92
CA TYR A 379 -26.80 6.15 -1.11
C TYR A 379 -25.48 5.74 -0.46
N PHE A 380 -24.36 6.38 -0.82
CA PHE A 380 -23.01 6.07 -0.35
C PHE A 380 -22.43 7.22 0.49
N GLU A 381 -23.24 7.73 1.42
CA GLU A 381 -22.76 8.67 2.42
C GLU A 381 -21.75 7.96 3.35
N LEU A 382 -20.59 8.58 3.60
CA LEU A 382 -19.44 7.95 4.26
C LEU A 382 -19.80 7.28 5.60
N GLU A 383 -20.64 7.91 6.44
CA GLU A 383 -21.01 7.31 7.74
C GLU A 383 -21.88 6.05 7.56
N GLN A 384 -22.72 6.00 6.52
CA GLN A 384 -23.48 4.79 6.20
C GLN A 384 -22.58 3.72 5.61
N VAL A 385 -21.64 4.09 4.72
CA VAL A 385 -20.65 3.17 4.17
C VAL A 385 -19.78 2.56 5.27
N LYS A 386 -19.30 3.34 6.23
CA LYS A 386 -18.57 2.82 7.42
C LYS A 386 -19.39 1.78 8.17
N LYS A 387 -20.68 2.05 8.40
CA LYS A 387 -21.58 1.06 9.04
C LYS A 387 -21.71 -0.22 8.22
N GLY A 388 -21.78 -0.10 6.89
CA GLY A 388 -21.82 -1.25 5.98
C GLY A 388 -20.54 -2.08 6.03
N VAL A 389 -19.38 -1.44 5.87
CA VAL A 389 -18.07 -2.08 5.85
C VAL A 389 -17.78 -2.76 7.20
N PHE A 390 -17.97 -2.05 8.31
CA PHE A 390 -17.79 -2.64 9.65
C PHE A 390 -18.86 -3.71 9.94
N GLY A 391 -20.10 -3.48 9.48
CA GLY A 391 -21.19 -4.43 9.57
C GLY A 391 -20.91 -5.74 8.85
N LEU A 392 -20.19 -5.72 7.71
CA LEU A 392 -19.76 -6.90 7.00
C LEU A 392 -18.85 -7.77 7.90
N ALA A 393 -17.86 -7.19 8.54
CA ALA A 393 -17.01 -7.92 9.49
C ALA A 393 -17.79 -8.42 10.71
N THR A 394 -18.80 -7.67 11.16
CA THR A 394 -19.72 -8.14 12.22
C THR A 394 -20.52 -9.37 11.75
N HIS A 395 -21.03 -9.36 10.53
CA HIS A 395 -21.78 -10.49 9.98
C HIS A 395 -20.91 -11.73 9.76
N LEU A 396 -19.70 -11.55 9.20
CA LEU A 396 -18.81 -12.66 8.86
C LEU A 396 -18.11 -13.24 10.11
N TYR A 397 -17.64 -12.35 11.00
CA TYR A 397 -16.70 -12.72 12.07
C TYR A 397 -17.18 -12.37 13.47
N GLY A 398 -18.27 -11.60 13.61
CA GLY A 398 -18.78 -11.16 14.91
C GLY A 398 -18.07 -9.97 15.51
N LEU A 399 -17.24 -9.26 14.74
CA LEU A 399 -16.46 -8.12 15.23
C LEU A 399 -17.34 -6.93 15.63
N THR A 400 -16.89 -6.17 16.62
CA THR A 400 -17.50 -4.92 17.07
C THR A 400 -16.51 -3.78 16.99
N PHE A 401 -16.93 -2.63 16.43
CA PHE A 401 -16.13 -1.42 16.28
C PHE A 401 -16.71 -0.32 17.15
N LYS A 402 -15.95 0.12 18.14
CA LYS A 402 -16.37 1.17 19.08
C LYS A 402 -15.54 2.43 18.82
N LYS A 403 -16.18 3.49 18.31
CA LYS A 403 -15.51 4.79 18.13
C LYS A 403 -15.06 5.34 19.48
N THR A 404 -13.83 5.83 19.53
CA THR A 404 -13.22 6.43 20.72
C THR A 404 -12.54 7.74 20.36
N THR A 405 -12.48 8.66 21.33
CA THR A 405 -11.76 9.95 21.22
C THR A 405 -10.59 10.01 22.21
N ASP A 406 -10.36 8.96 22.98
CA ASP A 406 -9.35 8.91 24.04
C ASP A 406 -7.97 8.53 23.48
N ILE A 407 -7.89 8.11 22.22
CA ILE A 407 -6.67 7.74 21.52
C ILE A 407 -6.12 8.97 20.79
N PRO A 408 -4.84 9.35 20.99
CA PRO A 408 -4.21 10.41 20.23
C PRO A 408 -4.20 10.13 18.73
N VAL A 409 -4.41 11.17 17.92
CA VAL A 409 -4.42 11.09 16.46
C VAL A 409 -3.39 12.07 15.86
N TYR A 410 -2.80 11.69 14.71
CA TYR A 410 -1.80 12.51 14.03
C TYR A 410 -2.41 13.66 13.21
N HIS A 411 -3.70 13.62 12.90
CA HIS A 411 -4.42 14.69 12.21
C HIS A 411 -5.87 14.75 12.71
N LYS A 412 -6.45 15.96 12.77
CA LYS A 412 -7.80 16.21 13.31
C LYS A 412 -8.94 15.48 12.56
N GLU A 413 -8.71 15.04 11.32
CA GLU A 413 -9.68 14.31 10.50
C GLU A 413 -9.57 12.79 10.66
N VAL A 414 -8.60 12.30 11.42
CA VAL A 414 -8.44 10.87 11.70
C VAL A 414 -9.42 10.45 12.78
N GLU A 415 -10.12 9.35 12.53
CA GLU A 415 -10.99 8.73 13.51
C GLU A 415 -10.36 7.44 14.06
N THR A 416 -10.66 7.10 15.31
CA THR A 416 -10.15 5.90 15.97
C THR A 416 -11.27 5.01 16.47
N PHE A 417 -11.05 3.71 16.38
CA PHE A 417 -11.98 2.68 16.83
C PHE A 417 -11.23 1.60 17.63
N GLU A 418 -11.77 1.27 18.80
CA GLU A 418 -11.44 0.02 19.48
C GLU A 418 -12.20 -1.12 18.80
N VAL A 419 -11.46 -2.18 18.40
CA VAL A 419 -12.05 -3.36 17.77
C VAL A 419 -12.07 -4.52 18.74
N TYR A 420 -13.21 -5.20 18.83
CA TYR A 420 -13.43 -6.33 19.72
C TYR A 420 -13.89 -7.55 18.93
N ASP A 421 -13.46 -8.72 19.38
CA ASP A 421 -13.88 -10.01 18.82
C ASP A 421 -15.30 -10.39 19.27
N ALA A 422 -15.83 -11.47 18.73
CA ALA A 422 -17.16 -12.00 19.03
C ALA A 422 -17.38 -12.34 20.49
N ASP A 423 -16.33 -12.72 21.21
CA ASP A 423 -16.32 -12.96 22.66
C ASP A 423 -16.10 -11.71 23.51
N SER A 424 -16.07 -10.54 22.89
CA SER A 424 -15.78 -9.24 23.49
C SER A 424 -14.33 -9.04 23.96
N SER A 425 -13.39 -9.89 23.57
CA SER A 425 -11.98 -9.66 23.80
C SER A 425 -11.47 -8.52 22.88
N TYR A 426 -10.54 -7.71 23.39
CA TYR A 426 -9.93 -6.62 22.63
C TYR A 426 -9.05 -7.17 21.53
N LEU A 427 -9.30 -6.72 20.27
CA LEU A 427 -8.63 -7.23 19.06
C LEU A 427 -7.60 -6.25 18.51
N GLY A 428 -7.76 -4.95 18.70
CA GLY A 428 -6.81 -3.94 18.23
C GLY A 428 -7.40 -2.55 18.09
N LEU A 429 -6.57 -1.60 17.69
CA LEU A 429 -6.97 -0.25 17.31
C LEU A 429 -7.06 -0.13 15.79
N LEU A 430 -8.08 0.58 15.30
CA LEU A 430 -8.23 0.96 13.90
C LEU A 430 -8.29 2.48 13.79
N TYR A 431 -7.33 3.06 13.06
CA TYR A 431 -7.34 4.45 12.62
C TYR A 431 -7.90 4.53 11.21
N THR A 432 -8.72 5.54 10.92
CA THR A 432 -9.24 5.79 9.57
C THR A 432 -9.00 7.24 9.15
N ASP A 433 -8.36 7.45 8.03
CA ASP A 433 -7.96 8.74 7.48
C ASP A 433 -8.46 8.88 6.05
N PHE A 434 -9.66 9.44 5.88
CA PHE A 434 -10.42 9.35 4.64
C PHE A 434 -10.08 10.41 3.58
N TYR A 435 -9.57 11.59 3.94
CA TYR A 435 -9.58 12.73 3.02
C TYR A 435 -8.20 13.11 2.50
N PRO A 436 -8.09 13.56 1.23
CA PRO A 436 -6.85 14.04 0.66
C PRO A 436 -6.37 15.34 1.33
N ARG A 437 -5.07 15.54 1.39
CA ARG A 437 -4.40 16.79 1.79
C ARG A 437 -3.02 16.88 1.14
N SER A 438 -2.43 18.07 1.08
CA SER A 438 -1.13 18.30 0.42
C SER A 438 0.05 17.53 1.04
N THR A 439 -0.10 17.13 2.32
CA THR A 439 0.89 16.36 3.07
C THR A 439 0.66 14.85 3.03
N LYS A 440 -0.31 14.37 2.24
CA LYS A 440 -0.66 12.96 2.10
C LYS A 440 -0.36 12.47 0.69
N GLN A 441 0.28 11.31 0.57
CA GLN A 441 0.47 10.63 -0.70
C GLN A 441 -0.88 10.25 -1.35
N GLY A 442 -0.90 10.15 -2.67
CA GLY A 442 -2.09 9.72 -3.42
C GLY A 442 -2.31 8.21 -3.33
N GLY A 443 -3.55 7.79 -3.64
CA GLY A 443 -3.96 6.40 -3.55
C GLY A 443 -4.65 6.07 -2.22
N ALA A 444 -4.70 4.79 -1.89
CA ALA A 444 -5.17 4.29 -0.61
C ALA A 444 -4.23 3.17 -0.16
N TRP A 445 -4.12 2.95 1.14
CA TRP A 445 -3.31 1.89 1.71
C TRP A 445 -3.67 1.59 3.16
N MET A 446 -3.39 0.36 3.57
CA MET A 446 -3.33 -0.06 4.96
C MET A 446 -1.89 -0.03 5.45
N THR A 447 -1.68 0.36 6.70
CA THR A 447 -0.42 0.27 7.38
C THR A 447 -0.63 -0.01 8.87
N SER A 448 0.43 -0.37 9.60
CA SER A 448 0.39 -0.58 11.05
C SER A 448 1.36 0.33 11.77
N PHE A 449 0.93 0.92 12.89
CA PHE A 449 1.82 1.57 13.86
C PHE A 449 2.40 0.56 14.85
N LYS A 450 1.80 -0.62 14.93
CA LYS A 450 2.19 -1.74 15.75
C LYS A 450 1.52 -2.99 15.20
N ASP A 451 2.29 -4.05 14.97
CA ASP A 451 1.76 -5.35 14.59
C ASP A 451 1.34 -6.17 15.83
N GLN A 452 0.86 -7.38 15.63
CA GLN A 452 0.47 -8.30 16.69
C GLN A 452 1.61 -9.28 16.97
N TRP A 453 1.84 -9.62 18.24
CA TRP A 453 2.70 -10.72 18.66
C TRP A 453 2.27 -11.27 20.03
N ILE A 454 2.89 -12.36 20.48
CA ILE A 454 2.70 -12.92 21.82
C ILE A 454 3.99 -12.75 22.61
N ASP A 455 3.92 -11.97 23.71
CA ASP A 455 5.05 -11.75 24.60
C ASP A 455 5.48 -13.03 25.35
N ALA A 456 6.69 -13.03 25.92
CA ALA A 456 7.24 -14.15 26.64
C ALA A 456 6.41 -14.60 27.85
N ASP A 457 5.59 -13.69 28.43
CA ASP A 457 4.65 -13.99 29.53
C ASP A 457 3.30 -14.54 29.02
N GLY A 458 3.11 -14.68 27.72
CA GLY A 458 1.88 -15.13 27.07
C GLY A 458 0.87 -14.01 26.80
N THR A 459 1.20 -12.75 27.07
CA THR A 459 0.34 -11.61 26.72
C THR A 459 0.27 -11.44 25.21
N ASN A 460 -0.94 -11.38 24.66
CA ASN A 460 -1.15 -11.12 23.24
C ASN A 460 -1.16 -9.61 22.99
N SER A 461 -0.05 -9.08 22.48
CA SER A 461 0.10 -7.67 22.12
C SER A 461 -0.72 -7.40 20.85
N ARG A 462 -1.71 -6.52 20.96
CA ARG A 462 -2.68 -6.31 19.87
C ARG A 462 -2.27 -5.17 18.94
N PRO A 463 -2.62 -5.28 17.62
CA PRO A 463 -2.14 -4.38 16.58
C PRO A 463 -2.83 -3.00 16.62
N HIS A 464 -2.15 -2.02 16.02
CA HIS A 464 -2.68 -0.68 15.75
C HIS A 464 -2.63 -0.44 14.25
N ILE A 465 -3.76 -0.61 13.58
CA ILE A 465 -3.90 -0.56 12.14
C ILE A 465 -4.39 0.83 11.69
N SER A 466 -3.87 1.31 10.58
CA SER A 466 -4.30 2.56 9.96
C SER A 466 -4.73 2.33 8.51
N LEU A 467 -5.93 2.82 8.17
CA LEU A 467 -6.46 2.91 6.82
C LEU A 467 -6.35 4.35 6.34
N VAL A 468 -5.58 4.57 5.29
CA VAL A 468 -5.34 5.89 4.73
C VAL A 468 -5.90 5.94 3.31
N MET A 469 -6.80 6.90 3.05
CA MET A 469 -7.55 7.02 1.81
C MET A 469 -7.55 8.47 1.32
N ASN A 470 -8.01 8.68 0.10
CA ASN A 470 -8.12 10.00 -0.53
C ASN A 470 -9.51 10.16 -1.15
N PHE A 471 -10.56 10.05 -0.33
CA PHE A 471 -11.95 10.08 -0.78
C PHE A 471 -12.52 11.49 -0.96
N THR A 472 -13.61 11.55 -1.68
CA THR A 472 -14.39 12.78 -1.88
C THR A 472 -14.77 13.41 -0.55
N ARG A 473 -14.36 14.69 -0.37
CA ARG A 473 -14.64 15.47 0.84
C ARG A 473 -16.11 15.89 0.94
N PRO A 474 -16.63 16.14 2.16
CA PRO A 474 -17.87 16.87 2.31
C PRO A 474 -17.73 18.29 1.76
N THR A 475 -18.84 18.87 1.33
CA THR A 475 -18.93 20.26 0.87
C THR A 475 -19.86 21.07 1.80
N GLU A 476 -20.02 22.38 1.55
CA GLU A 476 -20.99 23.19 2.29
C GLU A 476 -22.45 22.72 2.06
N SER A 477 -22.72 22.07 0.91
CA SER A 477 -24.05 21.65 0.48
C SER A 477 -24.37 20.18 0.77
N ALA A 478 -23.37 19.32 0.99
CA ALA A 478 -23.57 17.88 1.15
C ALA A 478 -22.49 17.22 2.05
N PRO A 479 -22.83 16.14 2.79
CA PRO A 479 -21.84 15.31 3.45
C PRO A 479 -20.90 14.64 2.43
N ALA A 480 -19.91 13.89 2.90
CA ALA A 480 -19.04 13.09 2.02
C ALA A 480 -19.88 11.99 1.34
N LEU A 481 -20.13 12.15 0.06
CA LEU A 481 -20.86 11.21 -0.78
C LEU A 481 -19.87 10.50 -1.70
N LEU A 482 -19.65 9.22 -1.46
CA LEU A 482 -18.63 8.43 -2.14
C LEU A 482 -19.11 7.94 -3.51
N THR A 483 -18.18 7.79 -4.44
CA THR A 483 -18.41 7.01 -5.67
C THR A 483 -18.45 5.53 -5.38
N TYR A 484 -18.92 4.73 -6.32
CA TYR A 484 -18.86 3.25 -6.23
C TYR A 484 -17.42 2.77 -6.07
N ASP A 485 -16.49 3.32 -6.85
CA ASP A 485 -15.06 3.00 -6.82
C ASP A 485 -14.43 3.33 -5.44
N GLU A 486 -14.85 4.44 -4.79
CA GLU A 486 -14.37 4.79 -3.43
C GLU A 486 -14.88 3.82 -2.37
N VAL A 487 -16.11 3.31 -2.51
CA VAL A 487 -16.63 2.27 -1.60
C VAL A 487 -15.91 0.94 -1.79
N GLU A 488 -15.61 0.57 -3.04
CA GLU A 488 -14.82 -0.62 -3.37
C GLU A 488 -13.41 -0.52 -2.79
N THR A 489 -12.74 0.63 -2.94
CA THR A 489 -11.45 0.93 -2.33
C THR A 489 -11.50 0.79 -0.80
N PHE A 490 -12.56 1.26 -0.16
CA PHE A 490 -12.70 1.11 1.29
C PHE A 490 -12.81 -0.37 1.71
N LEU A 491 -13.55 -1.17 0.97
CA LEU A 491 -13.62 -2.62 1.21
C LEU A 491 -12.26 -3.29 1.01
N HIS A 492 -11.52 -2.90 -0.02
CA HIS A 492 -10.15 -3.35 -0.29
C HIS A 492 -9.24 -3.10 0.93
N GLU A 493 -9.08 -1.85 1.32
CA GLU A 493 -8.22 -1.48 2.45
C GLU A 493 -8.69 -2.11 3.76
N PHE A 494 -10.00 -2.28 3.91
CA PHE A 494 -10.57 -2.95 5.07
C PHE A 494 -10.23 -4.45 5.09
N GLY A 495 -10.08 -5.11 3.94
CA GLY A 495 -9.59 -6.48 3.87
C GLY A 495 -8.17 -6.63 4.42
N HIS A 496 -7.28 -5.69 4.09
CA HIS A 496 -5.96 -5.60 4.71
C HIS A 496 -6.05 -5.32 6.23
N ALA A 497 -6.96 -4.41 6.63
CA ALA A 497 -7.15 -4.14 8.06
C ALA A 497 -7.60 -5.39 8.83
N LEU A 498 -8.50 -6.18 8.28
CA LEU A 498 -8.92 -7.45 8.87
C LEU A 498 -7.75 -8.44 8.99
N HIS A 499 -6.89 -8.51 7.98
CA HIS A 499 -5.68 -9.34 8.00
C HIS A 499 -4.74 -8.94 9.15
N GLY A 500 -4.53 -7.63 9.35
CA GLY A 500 -3.73 -7.12 10.47
C GLY A 500 -4.41 -7.30 11.83
N LEU A 501 -5.70 -6.92 11.94
CA LEU A 501 -6.44 -6.96 13.21
C LEU A 501 -6.65 -8.39 13.75
N MET A 502 -6.89 -9.36 12.87
CA MET A 502 -7.15 -10.75 13.26
C MET A 502 -5.89 -11.58 13.42
N ALA A 503 -4.72 -11.03 13.14
CA ALA A 503 -3.46 -11.74 13.27
C ALA A 503 -3.33 -12.41 14.64
N ASN A 504 -2.81 -13.64 14.65
CA ASN A 504 -2.61 -14.45 15.84
C ASN A 504 -1.37 -15.33 15.69
N SER A 505 -0.23 -14.70 15.58
CA SER A 505 1.09 -15.32 15.48
C SER A 505 1.88 -15.09 16.78
N LYS A 506 2.84 -15.97 17.04
CA LYS A 506 3.75 -15.80 18.17
C LYS A 506 4.75 -14.66 17.92
N TYR A 507 5.18 -14.51 16.67
CA TYR A 507 6.24 -13.58 16.26
C TYR A 507 5.71 -12.43 15.43
N GLU A 508 6.19 -11.20 15.73
CA GLU A 508 5.77 -9.97 15.07
C GLU A 508 6.10 -9.98 13.58
N SER A 509 7.29 -10.47 13.21
CA SER A 509 7.76 -10.51 11.83
C SER A 509 6.93 -11.42 10.90
N LEU A 510 6.18 -12.37 11.46
CA LEU A 510 5.28 -13.28 10.73
C LEU A 510 3.80 -12.86 10.81
N SER A 511 3.51 -11.71 11.42
CA SER A 511 2.16 -11.30 11.77
C SER A 511 1.42 -10.57 10.64
N GLY A 512 0.11 -10.77 10.55
CA GLY A 512 -0.80 -9.96 9.74
C GLY A 512 -0.40 -9.90 8.26
N THR A 513 -0.16 -8.69 7.76
CA THR A 513 0.20 -8.46 6.35
C THR A 513 1.68 -8.67 6.02
N ASN A 514 2.49 -9.15 6.99
CA ASN A 514 3.89 -9.54 6.75
C ASN A 514 3.94 -10.90 6.04
N VAL A 515 3.41 -10.97 4.84
CA VAL A 515 3.29 -12.16 3.99
C VAL A 515 3.92 -11.92 2.62
N TYR A 516 4.01 -12.94 1.79
CA TYR A 516 4.45 -12.80 0.41
C TYR A 516 3.59 -11.76 -0.34
N ARG A 517 4.24 -10.89 -1.13
CA ARG A 517 3.58 -9.80 -1.84
C ARG A 517 2.51 -10.26 -2.85
N ASP A 518 2.67 -11.42 -3.44
CA ASP A 518 1.67 -12.03 -4.32
C ASP A 518 0.56 -12.81 -3.59
N PHE A 519 0.58 -12.77 -2.25
CA PHE A 519 -0.49 -13.28 -1.39
C PHE A 519 -1.23 -12.17 -0.62
N VAL A 520 -0.56 -11.05 -0.35
CA VAL A 520 -1.07 -9.98 0.53
C VAL A 520 -2.39 -9.38 0.06
N GLU A 521 -2.63 -9.36 -1.26
CA GLU A 521 -3.85 -8.80 -1.85
C GLU A 521 -5.06 -9.76 -1.83
N LEU A 522 -4.89 -11.03 -1.42
CA LEU A 522 -6.02 -11.95 -1.33
C LEU A 522 -7.13 -11.48 -0.37
N PRO A 523 -6.84 -11.07 0.88
CA PRO A 523 -7.88 -10.58 1.78
C PRO A 523 -8.55 -9.28 1.32
N SER A 524 -7.78 -8.36 0.74
CA SER A 524 -8.29 -7.06 0.27
C SER A 524 -9.22 -7.21 -0.93
N GLN A 525 -8.77 -7.88 -1.98
CA GLN A 525 -9.57 -8.13 -3.19
C GLN A 525 -10.78 -9.03 -2.92
N LEU A 526 -10.66 -9.97 -1.99
CA LEU A 526 -11.81 -10.78 -1.59
C LEU A 526 -12.96 -9.90 -1.07
N MET A 527 -12.67 -8.88 -0.26
CA MET A 527 -13.71 -8.02 0.32
C MET A 527 -14.45 -7.18 -0.72
N GLU A 528 -13.83 -6.81 -1.83
CA GLU A 528 -14.46 -6.07 -2.94
C GLU A 528 -15.66 -6.82 -3.51
N ASN A 529 -15.61 -8.15 -3.54
CA ASN A 529 -16.64 -9.01 -4.13
C ASN A 529 -18.02 -8.90 -3.44
N TRP A 530 -18.10 -8.36 -2.21
CA TRP A 530 -19.39 -8.13 -1.55
C TRP A 530 -20.12 -6.89 -2.08
N LEU A 531 -19.41 -5.88 -2.62
CA LEU A 531 -20.03 -4.61 -3.00
C LEU A 531 -21.21 -4.74 -3.98
N PRO A 532 -21.17 -5.58 -5.02
CA PRO A 532 -22.30 -5.73 -5.94
C PRO A 532 -23.41 -6.66 -5.41
N GLU A 533 -23.23 -7.27 -4.24
CA GLU A 533 -24.21 -8.21 -3.70
C GLU A 533 -25.39 -7.46 -3.06
N GLN A 534 -26.60 -7.79 -3.51
CA GLN A 534 -27.84 -7.15 -3.06
C GLN A 534 -28.01 -7.21 -1.54
N ASP A 535 -27.74 -8.37 -0.95
CA ASP A 535 -27.90 -8.60 0.48
C ASP A 535 -26.93 -7.74 1.29
N PHE A 536 -25.74 -7.45 0.77
CA PHE A 536 -24.79 -6.54 1.41
C PHE A 536 -25.20 -5.09 1.25
N LEU A 537 -25.52 -4.63 0.03
CA LEU A 537 -25.98 -3.27 -0.22
C LEU A 537 -27.23 -2.92 0.62
N ALA A 538 -28.15 -3.84 0.79
CA ALA A 538 -29.34 -3.64 1.62
C ALA A 538 -29.04 -3.34 3.10
N THR A 539 -27.86 -3.70 3.59
CA THR A 539 -27.48 -3.45 4.99
C THR A 539 -27.17 -1.99 5.28
N PHE A 540 -26.67 -1.23 4.30
CA PHE A 540 -26.17 0.13 4.54
C PHE A 540 -26.53 1.16 3.48
N ALA A 541 -26.71 0.79 2.22
CA ALA A 541 -26.90 1.73 1.12
C ALA A 541 -28.26 2.42 1.24
N ARG A 542 -28.28 3.59 1.90
CA ARG A 542 -29.48 4.41 2.18
C ARG A 542 -29.26 5.83 1.72
N HIS A 543 -30.29 6.41 1.09
CA HIS A 543 -30.26 7.79 0.64
C HIS A 543 -30.08 8.74 1.84
N TYR A 544 -29.04 9.58 1.80
CA TYR A 544 -28.61 10.41 2.94
C TYR A 544 -29.66 11.43 3.44
N VAL A 545 -30.62 11.83 2.59
CA VAL A 545 -31.72 12.75 2.96
C VAL A 545 -32.98 12.00 3.35
N THR A 546 -33.43 11.01 2.54
CA THR A 546 -34.74 10.35 2.74
C THR A 546 -34.65 9.10 3.62
N GLY A 547 -33.47 8.50 3.78
CA GLY A 547 -33.26 7.24 4.48
C GLY A 547 -33.74 5.99 3.71
N GLU A 548 -34.26 6.17 2.48
CA GLU A 548 -34.71 5.07 1.63
C GLU A 548 -33.54 4.17 1.24
N ILE A 549 -33.77 2.86 1.24
CA ILE A 549 -32.76 1.88 0.79
C ILE A 549 -32.55 2.02 -0.71
N LEU A 550 -31.31 1.75 -1.17
CA LEU A 550 -30.97 1.69 -2.59
C LEU A 550 -31.98 0.79 -3.33
N PRO A 551 -32.70 1.31 -4.32
CA PRO A 551 -33.72 0.55 -5.03
C PRO A 551 -33.16 -0.70 -5.73
N ASP A 552 -33.90 -1.81 -5.71
CA ASP A 552 -33.52 -3.06 -6.40
C ASP A 552 -33.24 -2.84 -7.90
N SER A 553 -33.91 -1.87 -8.52
CA SER A 553 -33.64 -1.48 -9.90
C SER A 553 -32.22 -0.93 -10.10
N LEU A 554 -31.70 -0.16 -9.15
CA LEU A 554 -30.32 0.33 -9.18
C LEU A 554 -29.33 -0.79 -8.87
N VAL A 555 -29.63 -1.68 -7.93
CA VAL A 555 -28.80 -2.87 -7.65
C VAL A 555 -28.70 -3.76 -8.90
N THR A 556 -29.80 -3.96 -9.62
CA THR A 556 -29.80 -4.70 -10.89
C THR A 556 -28.93 -4.01 -11.94
N LYS A 557 -28.97 -2.67 -12.05
CA LYS A 557 -28.13 -1.90 -12.96
C LYS A 557 -26.64 -2.01 -12.57
N ILE A 558 -26.30 -1.93 -11.29
CA ILE A 558 -24.94 -2.16 -10.79
C ILE A 558 -24.43 -3.54 -11.24
N ARG A 559 -25.18 -4.59 -10.98
CA ARG A 559 -24.80 -5.97 -11.34
C ARG A 559 -24.65 -6.17 -12.85
N ASN A 560 -25.52 -5.55 -13.65
CA ASN A 560 -25.41 -5.62 -15.11
C ASN A 560 -24.19 -4.85 -15.63
N ALA A 561 -23.79 -3.80 -14.95
CA ALA A 561 -22.65 -2.96 -15.32
C ALA A 561 -21.29 -3.49 -14.80
N GLN A 562 -21.26 -4.53 -13.96
CA GLN A 562 -20.01 -5.09 -13.40
C GLN A 562 -19.00 -5.53 -14.46
N ARG A 563 -19.47 -6.07 -15.58
CA ARG A 563 -18.64 -6.57 -16.67
C ARG A 563 -18.32 -5.48 -17.72
N TYR A 564 -18.81 -4.26 -17.49
CA TYR A 564 -18.58 -3.17 -18.42
C TYR A 564 -17.09 -2.82 -18.47
N HIS A 565 -16.49 -3.01 -19.64
CA HIS A 565 -15.06 -2.81 -19.90
C HIS A 565 -14.11 -3.62 -18.96
N ALA A 566 -14.57 -4.76 -18.43
CA ALA A 566 -13.75 -5.64 -17.60
C ALA A 566 -12.47 -6.05 -18.31
N ALA A 567 -12.54 -6.32 -19.62
CA ALA A 567 -11.38 -6.69 -20.40
C ALA A 567 -10.41 -5.51 -20.59
N TYR A 568 -10.88 -4.32 -20.82
CA TYR A 568 -10.05 -3.11 -20.89
C TYR A 568 -9.28 -2.88 -19.58
N TYR A 569 -9.97 -2.94 -18.44
CA TYR A 569 -9.32 -2.75 -17.14
C TYR A 569 -8.33 -3.86 -16.81
N CYS A 570 -8.64 -5.12 -17.16
CA CYS A 570 -7.69 -6.21 -17.01
C CYS A 570 -6.42 -5.96 -17.83
N VAL A 571 -6.52 -5.65 -19.13
CA VAL A 571 -5.36 -5.37 -19.99
C VAL A 571 -4.56 -4.19 -19.46
N ARG A 572 -5.21 -3.16 -18.89
CA ARG A 572 -4.53 -2.04 -18.23
C ARG A 572 -3.70 -2.50 -17.03
N GLN A 573 -4.21 -3.39 -16.18
CA GLN A 573 -3.46 -3.96 -15.06
C GLN A 573 -2.29 -4.83 -15.55
N LEU A 574 -2.51 -5.60 -16.63
CA LEU A 574 -1.45 -6.38 -17.26
C LEU A 574 -0.33 -5.49 -17.81
N THR A 575 -0.66 -4.29 -18.33
CA THR A 575 0.34 -3.31 -18.78
C THR A 575 1.32 -2.98 -17.66
N TYR A 576 0.82 -2.73 -16.45
CA TYR A 576 1.64 -2.40 -15.29
C TYR A 576 2.50 -3.58 -14.83
N GLY A 577 1.93 -4.78 -14.77
CA GLY A 577 2.67 -6.00 -14.43
C GLY A 577 3.74 -6.36 -15.45
N ILE A 578 3.46 -6.20 -16.75
CA ILE A 578 4.44 -6.45 -17.82
C ILE A 578 5.56 -5.41 -17.79
N LEU A 579 5.24 -4.14 -17.56
CA LEU A 579 6.25 -3.08 -17.44
C LEU A 579 7.16 -3.31 -16.23
N ASP A 580 6.59 -3.66 -15.08
CA ASP A 580 7.35 -4.03 -13.88
C ASP A 580 8.32 -5.19 -14.16
N MET A 581 7.79 -6.27 -14.74
CA MET A 581 8.62 -7.42 -15.08
C MET A 581 9.69 -7.09 -16.14
N ALA A 582 9.39 -6.25 -17.11
CA ALA A 582 10.37 -5.82 -18.11
C ALA A 582 11.55 -5.08 -17.44
N TRP A 583 11.27 -4.16 -16.51
CA TRP A 583 12.31 -3.46 -15.76
C TRP A 583 13.21 -4.41 -14.98
N HIS A 584 12.64 -5.42 -14.34
CA HIS A 584 13.34 -6.26 -13.36
C HIS A 584 13.91 -7.57 -13.92
N THR A 585 13.49 -7.97 -15.13
CA THR A 585 14.15 -9.05 -15.91
C THR A 585 15.21 -8.52 -16.87
N SER A 586 15.31 -7.19 -17.07
CA SER A 586 16.34 -6.57 -17.89
C SER A 586 17.72 -6.61 -17.22
N GLU A 587 18.77 -6.30 -18.03
CA GLU A 587 20.13 -6.12 -17.51
C GLU A 587 20.33 -4.80 -16.73
N GLY A 588 19.24 -4.07 -16.42
CA GLY A 588 19.21 -2.85 -15.62
C GLY A 588 19.72 -1.59 -16.31
N LYS A 589 20.47 -1.68 -17.40
CA LYS A 589 20.99 -0.53 -18.11
C LYS A 589 20.05 -0.13 -19.24
N VAL A 590 19.37 1.01 -19.07
CA VAL A 590 18.42 1.56 -20.05
C VAL A 590 18.83 2.99 -20.38
N ASP A 591 19.28 3.20 -21.62
CA ASP A 591 19.72 4.54 -22.08
C ASP A 591 18.53 5.40 -22.56
N ASP A 592 17.46 4.79 -23.07
CA ASP A 592 16.23 5.45 -23.53
C ASP A 592 15.01 4.81 -22.86
N ILE A 593 14.55 5.46 -21.79
CA ILE A 593 13.40 5.00 -21.00
C ILE A 593 12.12 4.99 -21.86
N ALA A 594 11.96 5.96 -22.77
CA ALA A 594 10.75 6.05 -23.60
C ALA A 594 10.67 4.89 -24.59
N ALA A 595 11.77 4.59 -25.27
CA ALA A 595 11.84 3.44 -26.17
C ALA A 595 11.68 2.12 -25.42
N PHE A 596 12.29 1.98 -24.25
CA PHE A 596 12.16 0.81 -23.39
C PHE A 596 10.71 0.57 -22.95
N GLU A 597 10.07 1.60 -22.37
CA GLU A 597 8.68 1.52 -21.91
C GLU A 597 7.74 1.19 -23.07
N GLN A 598 7.86 1.91 -24.19
CA GLN A 598 7.05 1.66 -25.38
C GLN A 598 7.18 0.21 -25.87
N GLN A 599 8.39 -0.33 -25.93
CA GLN A 599 8.63 -1.71 -26.34
C GLN A 599 8.00 -2.70 -25.34
N ALA A 600 8.19 -2.47 -24.04
CA ALA A 600 7.68 -3.35 -23.01
C ALA A 600 6.15 -3.48 -23.05
N ILE A 601 5.43 -2.37 -23.21
CA ILE A 601 3.97 -2.34 -23.16
C ILE A 601 3.28 -2.46 -24.51
N ALA A 602 4.03 -2.61 -25.63
CA ALA A 602 3.45 -2.65 -26.97
C ALA A 602 2.36 -3.72 -27.15
N SER A 603 2.52 -4.87 -26.48
CA SER A 603 1.55 -5.97 -26.54
C SER A 603 0.21 -5.64 -25.89
N THR A 604 0.15 -4.68 -24.94
CA THR A 604 -1.04 -4.31 -24.19
C THR A 604 -1.69 -3.02 -24.65
N GLN A 605 -1.10 -2.32 -25.63
CA GLN A 605 -1.62 -1.04 -26.11
C GLN A 605 -3.03 -1.18 -26.71
N LEU A 606 -3.96 -0.36 -26.23
CA LEU A 606 -5.37 -0.31 -26.67
C LEU A 606 -5.77 1.06 -27.23
N LEU A 607 -5.11 2.13 -26.81
CA LEU A 607 -5.34 3.51 -27.23
C LEU A 607 -4.04 4.13 -27.74
N PRO A 608 -4.08 5.23 -28.52
CA PRO A 608 -2.87 5.96 -28.91
C PRO A 608 -2.05 6.38 -27.71
N ALA A 609 -0.73 6.37 -27.83
CA ALA A 609 0.16 6.85 -26.79
C ALA A 609 0.04 8.38 -26.61
N LEU A 610 0.22 8.87 -25.39
CA LEU A 610 0.38 10.30 -25.12
C LEU A 610 1.85 10.69 -25.28
N ASP A 611 2.14 11.60 -26.18
CA ASP A 611 3.50 12.11 -26.39
C ASP A 611 4.09 12.68 -25.08
N GLY A 612 5.30 12.28 -24.75
CA GLY A 612 6.03 12.73 -23.58
C GLY A 612 5.60 12.10 -22.26
N ALA A 613 4.61 11.22 -22.25
CA ALA A 613 4.27 10.45 -21.04
C ALA A 613 5.26 9.31 -20.83
N LEU A 614 5.73 9.17 -19.60
CA LEU A 614 6.56 8.06 -19.13
C LEU A 614 5.98 7.55 -17.81
N PHE A 615 5.27 6.44 -17.86
CA PHE A 615 4.63 5.89 -16.68
C PHE A 615 5.65 5.46 -15.62
N SER A 616 6.81 4.98 -16.05
CA SER A 616 7.92 4.62 -15.15
C SER A 616 8.34 5.76 -14.23
N CYS A 617 8.30 7.03 -14.68
CA CYS A 617 8.68 8.18 -13.87
C CYS A 617 7.72 8.51 -12.71
N GLN A 618 6.54 7.89 -12.69
CA GLN A 618 5.51 8.06 -11.67
C GLN A 618 4.99 6.73 -11.10
N PHE A 619 5.65 5.63 -11.43
CA PHE A 619 5.25 4.30 -10.99
C PHE A 619 5.80 3.99 -9.59
N SER A 620 5.22 4.65 -8.57
CA SER A 620 5.64 4.57 -7.17
C SER A 620 5.66 3.14 -6.64
N HIS A 621 4.68 2.29 -7.00
CA HIS A 621 4.62 0.91 -6.56
C HIS A 621 5.94 0.16 -6.74
N ILE A 622 6.63 0.36 -7.88
CA ILE A 622 7.85 -0.38 -8.20
C ILE A 622 9.14 0.41 -7.96
N PHE A 623 9.12 1.75 -7.98
CA PHE A 623 10.33 2.57 -7.81
C PHE A 623 10.47 3.21 -6.42
N GLY A 624 9.37 3.37 -5.69
CA GLY A 624 9.36 3.88 -4.32
C GLY A 624 8.83 2.86 -3.32
N GLY A 625 7.77 2.13 -3.69
CA GLY A 625 7.11 1.12 -2.86
C GLY A 625 7.72 -0.28 -2.94
N GLY A 626 7.10 -1.23 -2.25
CA GLY A 626 7.58 -2.61 -2.09
C GLY A 626 7.16 -3.60 -3.20
N TYR A 627 6.71 -3.12 -4.39
CA TYR A 627 6.17 -3.97 -5.46
C TYR A 627 7.14 -4.18 -6.65
N ALA A 628 8.42 -3.91 -6.49
CA ALA A 628 9.42 -4.20 -7.52
C ALA A 628 9.46 -5.69 -7.85
N ALA A 629 9.33 -6.06 -9.13
CA ALA A 629 9.08 -7.41 -9.61
C ALA A 629 7.90 -8.10 -8.87
N GLY A 630 6.89 -7.35 -8.51
CA GLY A 630 5.78 -7.78 -7.66
C GLY A 630 4.41 -7.21 -8.04
N TYR A 631 4.31 -6.32 -9.04
CA TYR A 631 3.02 -5.73 -9.43
C TYR A 631 2.05 -6.79 -10.02
N TYR A 632 2.56 -7.85 -10.64
CA TYR A 632 1.75 -8.99 -11.08
C TYR A 632 0.92 -9.59 -9.93
N GLY A 633 1.33 -9.38 -8.68
CA GLY A 633 0.70 -9.86 -7.46
C GLY A 633 -0.78 -9.50 -7.37
N TYR A 634 -1.20 -8.35 -7.90
CA TYR A 634 -2.62 -7.96 -8.00
C TYR A 634 -3.42 -8.95 -8.87
N LYS A 635 -2.91 -9.32 -10.03
CA LYS A 635 -3.58 -10.30 -10.89
C LYS A 635 -3.42 -11.73 -10.40
N TRP A 636 -2.32 -12.02 -9.72
CA TRP A 636 -2.14 -13.31 -9.04
C TRP A 636 -3.17 -13.49 -7.92
N ALA A 637 -3.28 -12.51 -7.04
CA ALA A 637 -4.23 -12.54 -5.94
C ALA A 637 -5.70 -12.47 -6.42
N GLU A 638 -5.98 -11.81 -7.55
CA GLU A 638 -7.32 -11.77 -8.14
C GLU A 638 -7.78 -13.15 -8.64
N VAL A 639 -6.85 -14.01 -9.07
CA VAL A 639 -7.17 -15.43 -9.34
C VAL A 639 -7.52 -16.16 -8.04
N LEU A 640 -6.78 -15.86 -6.95
CA LEU A 640 -7.05 -16.44 -5.63
C LEU A 640 -8.41 -15.97 -5.07
N ASP A 641 -8.69 -14.66 -5.13
CA ASP A 641 -9.91 -14.07 -4.58
C ASP A 641 -11.17 -14.54 -5.31
N ALA A 642 -11.16 -14.53 -6.65
CA ALA A 642 -12.29 -14.98 -7.45
C ALA A 642 -12.65 -16.46 -7.15
N ASP A 643 -11.63 -17.30 -7.03
CA ASP A 643 -11.82 -18.71 -6.68
C ASP A 643 -12.26 -18.89 -5.21
N ALA A 644 -11.73 -18.05 -4.28
CA ALA A 644 -12.14 -18.03 -2.88
C ALA A 644 -13.60 -17.57 -2.73
N PHE A 645 -13.98 -16.47 -3.40
CA PHE A 645 -15.33 -15.94 -3.33
C PHE A 645 -16.36 -16.87 -3.98
N SER A 646 -15.97 -17.69 -4.98
CA SER A 646 -16.86 -18.69 -5.53
C SER A 646 -17.37 -19.67 -4.46
N LEU A 647 -16.58 -19.98 -3.42
CA LEU A 647 -17.02 -20.79 -2.29
C LEU A 647 -18.09 -20.08 -1.45
N PHE A 648 -17.94 -18.77 -1.21
CA PHE A 648 -18.99 -17.98 -0.56
C PHE A 648 -20.26 -17.90 -1.39
N LYS A 649 -20.16 -17.82 -2.72
CA LYS A 649 -21.34 -17.87 -3.60
C LYS A 649 -22.06 -19.22 -3.53
N GLU A 650 -21.33 -20.33 -3.43
CA GLU A 650 -21.88 -21.69 -3.31
C GLU A 650 -22.59 -21.94 -1.96
N LYS A 651 -22.03 -21.39 -0.86
CA LYS A 651 -22.50 -21.64 0.51
C LYS A 651 -23.43 -20.55 1.05
N GLY A 652 -23.38 -19.36 0.48
CA GLY A 652 -24.02 -18.14 0.94
C GLY A 652 -22.98 -17.09 1.33
N ILE A 653 -23.15 -15.84 0.84
CA ILE A 653 -22.15 -14.77 1.03
C ILE A 653 -21.92 -14.38 2.49
N PHE A 654 -22.79 -14.79 3.40
CA PHE A 654 -22.65 -14.60 4.85
C PHE A 654 -22.52 -15.93 5.62
N ASP A 655 -22.12 -17.02 4.92
CA ASP A 655 -21.93 -18.32 5.56
C ASP A 655 -20.80 -18.25 6.60
N LYS A 656 -21.16 -18.46 7.86
CA LYS A 656 -20.23 -18.34 8.99
C LYS A 656 -19.18 -19.44 9.04
N GLU A 657 -19.48 -20.61 8.51
CA GLU A 657 -18.52 -21.71 8.47
C GLU A 657 -17.40 -21.39 7.48
N THR A 658 -17.75 -20.91 6.28
CA THR A 658 -16.79 -20.44 5.27
C THR A 658 -15.98 -19.26 5.77
N ALA A 659 -16.63 -18.24 6.37
CA ALA A 659 -15.96 -17.08 6.94
C ALA A 659 -15.00 -17.49 8.07
N THR A 660 -15.40 -18.38 8.98
CA THR A 660 -14.54 -18.90 10.05
C THR A 660 -13.35 -19.68 9.49
N SER A 661 -13.55 -20.47 8.43
CA SER A 661 -12.48 -21.19 7.76
C SER A 661 -11.48 -20.21 7.11
N PHE A 662 -11.96 -19.16 6.45
CA PHE A 662 -11.10 -18.11 5.87
C PHE A 662 -10.31 -17.37 6.96
N ARG A 663 -10.99 -16.96 8.05
CA ARG A 663 -10.34 -16.35 9.20
C ARG A 663 -9.19 -17.22 9.74
N LYS A 664 -9.47 -18.47 10.07
CA LYS A 664 -8.52 -19.38 10.73
C LYS A 664 -7.37 -19.83 9.85
N ASN A 665 -7.59 -19.94 8.55
CA ASN A 665 -6.58 -20.45 7.64
C ASN A 665 -5.82 -19.36 6.90
N ILE A 666 -6.38 -18.14 6.80
CA ILE A 666 -5.76 -17.01 6.08
C ILE A 666 -5.49 -15.83 7.05
N LEU A 667 -6.56 -15.18 7.58
CA LEU A 667 -6.43 -13.91 8.29
C LEU A 667 -5.64 -14.00 9.60
N GLU A 668 -5.77 -15.10 10.34
CA GLU A 668 -5.06 -15.31 11.62
C GLU A 668 -3.62 -15.78 11.43
N LYS A 669 -3.22 -16.17 10.21
CA LYS A 669 -1.98 -16.92 10.00
C LYS A 669 -0.77 -16.07 9.63
N GLY A 670 -0.96 -14.94 8.97
CA GLY A 670 0.20 -14.20 8.46
C GLY A 670 1.13 -15.12 7.66
N ASP A 671 2.42 -15.03 7.91
CA ASP A 671 3.46 -15.85 7.27
C ASP A 671 3.93 -17.05 8.13
N THR A 672 3.07 -17.54 9.02
CA THR A 672 3.43 -18.68 9.91
C THR A 672 3.58 -20.01 9.18
N GLU A 673 3.06 -20.12 7.97
CA GLU A 673 3.10 -21.30 7.10
C GLU A 673 3.13 -20.87 5.62
N ASP A 674 3.52 -21.78 4.73
CA ASP A 674 3.49 -21.53 3.28
C ASP A 674 2.10 -21.10 2.79
N PRO A 675 1.99 -19.95 2.08
CA PRO A 675 0.71 -19.37 1.70
C PRO A 675 -0.14 -20.27 0.77
N MET A 676 0.46 -21.08 -0.12
CA MET A 676 -0.31 -22.02 -0.94
C MET A 676 -0.92 -23.14 -0.08
N SER A 677 -0.20 -23.59 0.93
CA SER A 677 -0.71 -24.58 1.90
C SER A 677 -1.89 -24.04 2.71
N LEU A 678 -1.81 -22.78 3.14
CA LEU A 678 -2.90 -22.06 3.81
C LEU A 678 -4.14 -21.94 2.90
N TYR A 679 -3.93 -21.56 1.65
CA TYR A 679 -5.00 -21.45 0.66
C TYR A 679 -5.68 -22.79 0.38
N ILE A 680 -4.90 -23.85 0.15
CA ILE A 680 -5.47 -25.21 -0.08
C ILE A 680 -6.25 -25.69 1.13
N ARG A 681 -5.81 -25.37 2.36
CA ARG A 681 -6.55 -25.73 3.59
C ARG A 681 -7.89 -25.03 3.66
N PHE A 682 -7.98 -23.79 3.21
CA PHE A 682 -9.24 -23.04 3.11
C PHE A 682 -10.11 -23.54 1.95
N ARG A 683 -9.56 -23.62 0.73
CA ARG A 683 -10.34 -23.85 -0.51
C ARG A 683 -10.52 -25.35 -0.85
N GLY A 684 -9.68 -26.22 -0.29
CA GLY A 684 -9.65 -27.67 -0.57
C GLY A 684 -8.88 -28.06 -1.84
N ARG A 685 -8.30 -27.10 -2.56
CA ARG A 685 -7.52 -27.28 -3.79
C ARG A 685 -6.71 -26.02 -4.12
N GLU A 686 -5.81 -26.15 -5.09
CA GLU A 686 -5.13 -24.96 -5.69
C GLU A 686 -6.14 -24.05 -6.42
N PRO A 687 -5.81 -22.73 -6.55
CA PRO A 687 -6.66 -21.75 -7.22
C PRO A 687 -6.78 -22.05 -8.72
N ARG A 688 -7.87 -21.57 -9.34
CA ARG A 688 -8.12 -21.72 -10.78
C ARG A 688 -8.49 -20.39 -11.40
N ILE A 689 -7.91 -20.09 -12.55
CA ILE A 689 -8.20 -18.89 -13.36
C ILE A 689 -9.64 -18.85 -13.87
N ASP A 690 -10.31 -20.01 -13.94
CA ASP A 690 -11.66 -20.14 -14.48
C ASP A 690 -12.68 -19.24 -13.76
N ALA A 691 -12.58 -19.13 -12.43
CA ALA A 691 -13.48 -18.32 -11.63
C ALA A 691 -13.37 -16.82 -11.97
N LEU A 692 -12.15 -16.33 -12.18
CA LEU A 692 -11.89 -14.95 -12.62
C LEU A 692 -12.49 -14.69 -14.01
N MET A 693 -12.22 -15.58 -14.96
CA MET A 693 -12.72 -15.44 -16.33
C MET A 693 -14.25 -15.50 -16.40
N GLU A 694 -14.88 -16.31 -15.56
CA GLU A 694 -16.35 -16.40 -15.44
C GLU A 694 -16.94 -15.13 -14.82
N ARG A 695 -16.32 -14.61 -13.75
CA ARG A 695 -16.71 -13.35 -13.11
C ARG A 695 -16.72 -12.21 -14.12
N ASP A 696 -15.67 -12.08 -14.93
CA ASP A 696 -15.49 -11.01 -15.89
C ASP A 696 -16.21 -11.23 -17.23
N GLY A 697 -16.82 -12.40 -17.43
CA GLY A 697 -17.58 -12.73 -18.64
C GLY A 697 -16.73 -12.94 -19.90
N ILE A 698 -15.49 -13.39 -19.74
CA ILE A 698 -14.52 -13.61 -20.83
C ILE A 698 -14.70 -14.97 -21.53
N ARG A 699 -15.56 -15.84 -21.04
CA ARG A 699 -15.93 -17.13 -21.68
C ARG A 699 -17.17 -17.02 -22.52
#